data_082d080ddccc00d5b9587c50d8ffd9a1
#
_entry.id   082d080ddccc00d5b9587c50d8ffd9a1
#
_cell.length_a   1.000
_cell.length_b   1.000
_cell.length_c   1.000
_cell.angle_alpha   90.00
_cell.angle_beta   90.00
_cell.angle_gamma   90.00
#
_symmetry.space_group_name_H-M   'P 1'
#
loop_
_entity.id
_entity.type
_entity.pdbx_description
1 polymer ?
#
loop_
_entity_poly.entity_id
_entity_poly.type
_entity_poly.pdbx_seq_one_letter_code
_entity_poly.pdbx_strand_id
1 'polypeptide(L)'
;MSFIQYRRDKHLPSTAAPSLLAMGMAMAFMPAAFAAEDTVIVEGATTADAVNREEQDYSVKTTAAGTKMPMTQRDIPQSVSIVSQQRMEDQQLQTLGEVMTNTLGISGSQADSDRISYYSRGFEIDNYMVDGIPTYFESRWNLGDALTDTALYERVEVVRGANGLMTGTGNPSASINMIRKHATSREFKGNVSTEYGSWNKQRYVMDLQSPLTADGNVRGRIVAGYQNNDSWLDRYNSEKAFFSGIVDADLGATTSLSAGYEYQKIDVNSPTWGGLPRWNTDGSKNSYDRARSTAPDWAYNNKEINKFFVTLKQRFAESWQATLNATHTEVKFDSKMMYIDALVDKETGTLVSPYGASYPVVGGTGWNSGKRKVDAIDLFADGAYELFGRQHNMMFGGSYSKQNNRYFSAWANVFPDDIGNFSAFNGNFPQTHWAPQNLAQDDTTHMKSLYAATHISLADPLHLILGARYTNWRVDTLTYSMEKNHTTPYAGLIYDINDNWSAYASYTSIFQPQNKRDKAGQYLAPITGNNYEAGLKSDWMNSRLTTTLSVFRIEQNNVAQATTIPIPGSNGEFAWKSTDGTVSKGVEFEVNGAITDNWQMTFGATRYVAEDNEGNAVNPNLPRTSVKLFTRYRLPAIPELTVGGGVNWQNRVYKDTTTPYGTFRAEQGSYALVDLFTRYQVTKNFSVQGNINNLFDKTYDTNIDGSIVYGAPRNVSLTANYQF
;
A
#
# COMPACT_ATOMS: atom_id res chain seq x y z
N MET A 1 -33.03 43.03 -23.46
CA MET A 1 -34.47 42.69 -23.55
C MET A 1 -34.48 41.14 -23.58
N SER A 2 -34.98 40.40 -22.66
CA SER A 2 -36.09 40.46 -21.73
C SER A 2 -35.75 39.62 -20.51
N PHE A 3 -36.08 40.09 -19.35
CA PHE A 3 -36.06 39.42 -18.05
C PHE A 3 -37.12 38.29 -18.00
N ILE A 4 -36.81 37.14 -17.41
CA ILE A 4 -37.79 36.37 -16.64
C ILE A 4 -37.13 35.94 -15.35
N GLN A 5 -37.58 36.56 -14.25
CA GLN A 5 -37.47 36.08 -12.88
C GLN A 5 -38.37 34.86 -12.69
N TYR A 6 -37.88 33.83 -11.93
CA TYR A 6 -38.79 32.97 -11.22
C TYR A 6 -38.33 32.73 -9.78
N ARG A 7 -39.33 32.75 -8.93
CA ARG A 7 -39.41 32.91 -7.48
C ARG A 7 -38.71 31.81 -6.70
N ARG A 8 -38.17 32.26 -5.52
CA ARG A 8 -37.96 31.47 -4.31
C ARG A 8 -39.27 30.78 -3.86
N ASP A 9 -39.16 29.53 -3.46
CA ASP A 9 -40.00 28.97 -2.41
C ASP A 9 -39.20 28.16 -1.40
N LYS A 10 -39.65 28.26 -0.13
CA LYS A 10 -39.02 27.97 1.11
C LYS A 10 -39.23 26.52 1.56
N HIS A 11 -38.24 26.02 2.28
CA HIS A 11 -38.28 25.11 3.44
C HIS A 11 -39.05 23.79 3.39
N LEU A 12 -38.29 22.71 3.63
CA LEU A 12 -38.62 21.75 4.70
C LEU A 12 -37.35 20.93 5.08
N PRO A 13 -37.15 20.58 6.35
CA PRO A 13 -35.92 19.97 6.85
C PRO A 13 -35.95 18.45 6.64
N SER A 14 -34.86 17.89 6.12
CA SER A 14 -34.65 16.45 6.10
C SER A 14 -34.10 15.96 7.44
N THR A 15 -34.99 15.51 8.29
CA THR A 15 -34.67 14.61 9.38
C THR A 15 -34.64 13.18 8.83
N ALA A 16 -33.48 12.61 8.63
CA ALA A 16 -33.33 11.18 8.41
C ALA A 16 -31.92 10.72 8.80
N ALA A 17 -31.72 10.51 10.05
CA ALA A 17 -30.87 9.48 10.64
C ALA A 17 -31.24 9.42 12.13
N PRO A 18 -31.88 8.37 12.54
CA PRO A 18 -31.19 7.29 13.22
C PRO A 18 -31.94 5.94 13.07
N SER A 19 -31.57 5.12 12.14
CA SER A 19 -32.14 3.77 12.03
C SER A 19 -31.10 2.65 11.93
N LEU A 20 -29.84 2.96 11.93
CA LEU A 20 -28.77 1.93 11.91
C LEU A 20 -28.30 1.48 13.31
N LEU A 21 -28.65 2.23 14.36
CA LEU A 21 -28.32 1.82 15.75
C LEU A 21 -29.33 0.83 16.34
N ALA A 22 -30.53 0.73 15.79
CA ALA A 22 -31.61 -0.12 16.30
C ALA A 22 -31.52 -1.59 15.85
N MET A 23 -30.81 -1.90 14.77
CA MET A 23 -30.64 -3.28 14.30
C MET A 23 -29.51 -4.04 15.01
N GLY A 24 -28.55 -3.35 15.63
CA GLY A 24 -27.48 -3.98 16.41
C GLY A 24 -27.87 -4.47 17.82
N MET A 25 -28.99 -4.01 18.35
CA MET A 25 -29.42 -4.37 19.73
C MET A 25 -30.42 -5.53 19.81
N ALA A 26 -30.95 -6.00 18.71
CA ALA A 26 -31.96 -7.08 18.73
C ALA A 26 -31.39 -8.50 18.75
N MET A 27 -30.07 -8.70 18.60
CA MET A 27 -29.41 -10.02 18.69
C MET A 27 -28.78 -10.32 20.06
N ALA A 28 -28.89 -9.43 21.04
CA ALA A 28 -28.22 -9.57 22.31
C ALA A 28 -29.03 -10.31 23.40
N PHE A 29 -30.24 -10.81 23.09
CA PHE A 29 -31.08 -11.53 24.09
C PHE A 29 -31.56 -12.86 23.53
N MET A 30 -30.73 -13.90 23.62
CA MET A 30 -31.18 -15.28 23.71
C MET A 30 -30.57 -15.91 24.98
N PRO A 31 -31.36 -16.61 25.81
CA PRO A 31 -30.83 -17.12 27.05
C PRO A 31 -29.91 -18.32 26.81
N ALA A 32 -28.76 -18.27 27.45
CA ALA A 32 -27.81 -19.37 27.54
C ALA A 32 -28.39 -20.49 28.41
N ALA A 33 -28.58 -21.65 27.82
CA ALA A 33 -28.66 -22.92 28.56
C ALA A 33 -27.96 -23.96 27.73
N PHE A 34 -26.77 -24.32 28.17
CA PHE A 34 -26.24 -25.68 28.30
C PHE A 34 -24.76 -25.57 28.66
N ALA A 35 -24.47 -25.98 29.90
CA ALA A 35 -23.10 -26.21 30.33
C ALA A 35 -22.63 -27.55 29.76
N ALA A 36 -21.55 -27.55 29.05
CA ALA A 36 -20.69 -28.70 28.76
C ALA A 36 -19.24 -28.26 28.93
N GLU A 37 -18.49 -29.11 29.60
CA GLU A 37 -17.13 -28.88 30.06
C GLU A 37 -16.15 -28.54 28.93
N ASP A 38 -15.27 -27.64 29.28
CA ASP A 38 -14.25 -27.01 28.47
C ASP A 38 -13.24 -27.97 27.83
N THR A 39 -13.09 -27.89 26.52
CA THR A 39 -11.78 -27.83 25.92
C THR A 39 -11.69 -26.54 25.11
N VAL A 40 -11.49 -25.45 25.81
CA VAL A 40 -10.98 -24.21 25.27
C VAL A 40 -9.61 -24.54 24.71
N ILE A 41 -9.46 -24.56 23.38
CA ILE A 41 -8.16 -24.19 22.79
C ILE A 41 -8.08 -22.66 23.02
N VAL A 42 -7.83 -22.29 24.26
CA VAL A 42 -7.07 -21.10 24.56
C VAL A 42 -5.78 -21.34 23.79
N GLU A 43 -5.39 -20.47 22.87
CA GLU A 43 -3.97 -20.28 22.56
C GLU A 43 -3.30 -20.30 23.93
N GLY A 44 -2.60 -21.40 24.23
CA GLY A 44 -2.13 -21.71 25.55
C GLY A 44 -1.35 -20.52 26.05
N ALA A 45 -1.51 -20.16 27.31
CA ALA A 45 -0.73 -19.13 27.96
C ALA A 45 0.74 -19.41 27.64
N THR A 46 1.22 -18.78 26.56
CA THR A 46 2.61 -18.80 26.15
C THR A 46 3.34 -18.21 27.33
N THR A 47 4.38 -18.88 27.81
CA THR A 47 5.23 -18.31 28.87
C THR A 47 5.68 -16.93 28.41
N ALA A 48 5.86 -15.97 29.31
CA ALA A 48 6.29 -14.60 28.98
C ALA A 48 7.52 -14.58 28.04
N ASP A 49 8.38 -15.59 28.11
CA ASP A 49 9.53 -15.78 27.22
C ASP A 49 9.12 -16.18 25.78
N ALA A 50 8.04 -16.92 25.61
CA ALA A 50 7.55 -17.31 24.28
C ALA A 50 6.85 -16.12 23.58
N VAL A 51 6.02 -15.37 24.32
CA VAL A 51 5.40 -14.12 23.82
C VAL A 51 6.47 -13.10 23.42
N ASN A 52 7.49 -12.89 24.27
CA ASN A 52 8.58 -11.97 23.98
C ASN A 52 9.44 -12.42 22.77
N ARG A 53 9.51 -13.73 22.48
CA ARG A 53 10.22 -14.25 21.31
C ARG A 53 9.41 -14.07 20.03
N GLU A 54 8.12 -14.34 20.07
CA GLU A 54 7.23 -14.13 18.89
C GLU A 54 7.17 -12.65 18.48
N GLU A 55 7.13 -11.72 19.43
CA GLU A 55 7.19 -10.27 19.16
C GLU A 55 8.52 -9.84 18.50
N GLN A 56 9.61 -10.59 18.69
CA GLN A 56 10.92 -10.28 18.12
C GLN A 56 11.22 -11.00 16.80
N ASP A 57 10.36 -11.87 16.31
CA ASP A 57 10.60 -12.61 15.08
C ASP A 57 10.19 -11.78 13.83
N TYR A 58 10.83 -12.10 12.69
CA TYR A 58 10.49 -11.50 11.40
C TYR A 58 9.32 -12.21 10.73
N SER A 59 8.97 -13.40 11.18
CA SER A 59 7.83 -14.18 10.72
C SER A 59 6.64 -14.04 11.67
N VAL A 60 5.45 -14.40 11.20
CA VAL A 60 4.26 -14.59 12.02
C VAL A 60 3.69 -15.97 11.79
N LYS A 61 3.05 -16.53 12.82
CA LYS A 61 2.53 -17.90 12.81
C LYS A 61 1.36 -18.06 11.84
N THR A 62 0.42 -17.12 11.85
CA THR A 62 -0.79 -17.17 11.02
C THR A 62 -1.10 -15.83 10.41
N THR A 63 -1.77 -15.84 9.27
CA THR A 63 -2.31 -14.67 8.58
C THR A 63 -3.64 -15.01 7.92
N ALA A 64 -4.52 -14.02 7.78
CA ALA A 64 -5.78 -14.13 7.05
C ALA A 64 -5.71 -13.47 5.66
N ALA A 65 -4.52 -13.13 5.17
CA ALA A 65 -4.31 -12.30 3.98
C ALA A 65 -4.83 -12.93 2.66
N GLY A 66 -4.89 -14.26 2.58
CA GLY A 66 -5.32 -14.96 1.36
C GLY A 66 -6.85 -15.14 1.23
N THR A 67 -7.54 -15.39 2.33
CA THR A 67 -8.95 -15.84 2.29
C THR A 67 -9.82 -15.33 3.43
N LYS A 68 -9.35 -14.45 4.32
CA LYS A 68 -9.96 -14.09 5.62
C LYS A 68 -10.01 -15.22 6.67
N MET A 69 -9.71 -16.46 6.31
CA MET A 69 -9.52 -17.55 7.26
C MET A 69 -8.08 -17.51 7.81
N PRO A 70 -7.89 -17.56 9.14
CA PRO A 70 -6.53 -17.66 9.71
C PRO A 70 -5.84 -18.96 9.26
N MET A 71 -4.70 -18.84 8.58
CA MET A 71 -3.91 -19.98 8.08
C MET A 71 -2.43 -19.71 8.28
N THR A 72 -1.62 -20.77 8.35
CA THR A 72 -0.17 -20.61 8.25
C THR A 72 0.22 -20.14 6.85
N GLN A 73 1.38 -19.53 6.69
CA GLN A 73 1.83 -19.13 5.35
C GLN A 73 1.98 -20.32 4.41
N ARG A 74 2.29 -21.53 4.94
CA ARG A 74 2.40 -22.78 4.20
C ARG A 74 1.06 -23.19 3.58
N ASP A 75 -0.04 -22.97 4.28
CA ASP A 75 -1.39 -23.36 3.87
C ASP A 75 -2.08 -22.35 2.94
N ILE A 76 -1.44 -21.24 2.60
CA ILE A 76 -1.95 -20.26 1.64
C ILE A 76 -1.32 -20.54 0.27
N PRO A 77 -2.09 -20.97 -0.75
CA PRO A 77 -1.54 -21.32 -2.07
C PRO A 77 -1.26 -20.07 -2.94
N GLN A 78 -0.62 -19.08 -2.36
CA GLN A 78 -0.15 -17.84 -3.00
C GLN A 78 1.16 -17.39 -2.36
N SER A 79 1.93 -16.58 -3.08
CA SER A 79 3.13 -15.94 -2.54
C SER A 79 2.73 -14.83 -1.55
N VAL A 80 3.11 -14.98 -0.29
CA VAL A 80 2.82 -14.03 0.80
C VAL A 80 4.11 -13.62 1.47
N SER A 81 4.34 -12.31 1.56
CA SER A 81 5.42 -11.71 2.36
C SER A 81 4.83 -10.97 3.55
N ILE A 82 5.49 -11.09 4.70
CA ILE A 82 5.10 -10.40 5.93
C ILE A 82 6.26 -9.56 6.41
N VAL A 83 5.97 -8.29 6.71
CA VAL A 83 6.93 -7.36 7.32
C VAL A 83 6.45 -7.08 8.73
N SER A 84 7.08 -7.74 9.72
CA SER A 84 6.73 -7.61 11.13
C SER A 84 7.16 -6.26 11.72
N GLN A 85 6.56 -5.89 12.86
CA GLN A 85 6.94 -4.67 13.60
C GLN A 85 8.44 -4.67 13.89
N GLN A 86 9.00 -5.78 14.38
CA GLN A 86 10.42 -5.86 14.70
C GLN A 86 11.31 -5.59 13.48
N ARG A 87 10.94 -6.09 12.30
CA ARG A 87 11.69 -5.79 11.08
C ARG A 87 11.57 -4.31 10.69
N MET A 88 10.37 -3.73 10.82
CA MET A 88 10.19 -2.29 10.57
C MET A 88 11.05 -1.43 11.49
N GLU A 89 11.16 -1.80 12.76
CA GLU A 89 12.02 -1.10 13.75
C GLU A 89 13.52 -1.28 13.46
N ASP A 90 13.99 -2.51 13.21
CA ASP A 90 15.40 -2.81 12.93
C ASP A 90 15.90 -2.09 11.67
N GLN A 91 15.10 -2.11 10.61
CA GLN A 91 15.40 -1.51 9.31
C GLN A 91 14.98 -0.04 9.22
N GLN A 92 14.31 0.51 10.26
CA GLN A 92 13.73 1.86 10.28
C GLN A 92 12.80 2.16 9.10
N LEU A 93 11.89 1.23 8.81
CA LEU A 93 10.85 1.40 7.81
C LEU A 93 9.68 2.17 8.44
N GLN A 94 9.71 3.49 8.39
CA GLN A 94 8.80 4.38 9.13
C GLN A 94 7.58 4.82 8.33
N THR A 95 7.55 4.49 7.04
CA THR A 95 6.42 4.75 6.17
C THR A 95 6.01 3.49 5.42
N LEU A 96 4.74 3.40 5.01
CA LEU A 96 4.28 2.32 4.14
C LEU A 96 5.11 2.24 2.86
N GLY A 97 5.52 3.39 2.31
CA GLY A 97 6.36 3.46 1.14
C GLY A 97 7.71 2.78 1.31
N GLU A 98 8.36 2.98 2.44
CA GLU A 98 9.63 2.31 2.79
C GLU A 98 9.44 0.80 2.96
N VAL A 99 8.34 0.36 3.60
CA VAL A 99 7.99 -1.06 3.70
C VAL A 99 7.86 -1.68 2.33
N MET A 100 7.10 -1.05 1.42
CA MET A 100 6.89 -1.57 0.07
C MET A 100 8.19 -1.65 -0.73
N THR A 101 9.01 -0.60 -0.69
CA THR A 101 10.31 -0.58 -1.39
C THR A 101 11.24 -1.68 -0.89
N ASN A 102 11.14 -2.08 0.38
CA ASN A 102 11.96 -3.12 1.01
C ASN A 102 11.32 -4.52 1.01
N THR A 103 10.11 -4.68 0.45
CA THR A 103 9.44 -5.98 0.32
C THR A 103 9.79 -6.64 -1.00
N LEU A 104 10.01 -7.97 -0.98
CA LEU A 104 10.31 -8.77 -2.16
C LEU A 104 9.24 -8.61 -3.24
N GLY A 105 9.67 -8.59 -4.51
CA GLY A 105 8.78 -8.55 -5.68
C GLY A 105 8.06 -7.22 -5.88
N ILE A 106 8.38 -6.21 -5.07
CA ILE A 106 7.87 -4.85 -5.23
C ILE A 106 9.01 -3.93 -5.71
N SER A 107 8.71 -3.11 -6.70
CA SER A 107 9.57 -2.02 -7.18
C SER A 107 8.81 -0.70 -7.14
N GLY A 108 9.50 0.40 -6.85
CA GLY A 108 8.95 1.75 -6.89
C GLY A 108 9.41 2.52 -8.11
N SER A 109 8.56 3.42 -8.60
CA SER A 109 8.89 4.45 -9.58
C SER A 109 8.48 5.80 -8.99
N GLN A 110 9.44 6.61 -8.59
CA GLN A 110 9.21 7.85 -7.87
C GLN A 110 9.11 9.02 -8.86
N ALA A 111 7.96 9.62 -8.97
CA ALA A 111 7.71 10.73 -9.89
C ALA A 111 8.30 12.06 -9.40
N ASP A 112 8.37 12.25 -8.09
CA ASP A 112 8.88 13.47 -7.43
C ASP A 112 9.23 13.19 -5.95
N SER A 113 9.37 14.23 -5.13
CA SER A 113 9.74 14.07 -3.72
C SER A 113 8.76 13.19 -2.91
N ASP A 114 7.47 13.18 -3.25
CA ASP A 114 6.41 12.59 -2.43
C ASP A 114 5.57 11.52 -3.15
N ARG A 115 5.52 11.55 -4.49
CA ARG A 115 4.70 10.60 -5.26
C ARG A 115 5.54 9.44 -5.76
N ILE A 116 5.13 8.25 -5.38
CA ILE A 116 5.73 6.99 -5.81
C ILE A 116 4.61 6.03 -6.22
N SER A 117 4.74 5.43 -7.39
CA SER A 117 3.95 4.29 -7.84
C SER A 117 4.69 3.01 -7.55
N TYR A 118 3.98 2.01 -7.02
CA TYR A 118 4.54 0.71 -6.70
C TYR A 118 4.06 -0.33 -7.69
N TYR A 119 4.93 -1.26 -8.03
CA TYR A 119 4.67 -2.30 -9.01
C TYR A 119 5.08 -3.66 -8.49
N SER A 120 4.28 -4.67 -8.80
CA SER A 120 4.61 -6.07 -8.58
C SER A 120 4.37 -6.85 -9.85
N ARG A 121 5.33 -7.73 -10.22
CA ARG A 121 5.22 -8.59 -11.40
C ARG A 121 4.91 -7.83 -12.70
N GLY A 122 5.28 -6.54 -12.80
CA GLY A 122 5.06 -5.65 -13.95
C GLY A 122 3.77 -4.85 -13.95
N PHE A 123 2.88 -5.03 -12.96
CA PHE A 123 1.61 -4.31 -12.82
C PHE A 123 1.66 -3.33 -11.65
N GLU A 124 1.01 -2.18 -11.79
CA GLU A 124 0.88 -1.20 -10.71
C GLU A 124 0.01 -1.73 -9.58
N ILE A 125 0.42 -1.47 -8.33
CA ILE A 125 -0.31 -1.87 -7.13
C ILE A 125 -1.34 -0.80 -6.80
N ASP A 126 -2.60 -1.18 -6.82
CA ASP A 126 -3.76 -0.35 -6.48
C ASP A 126 -4.65 -0.98 -5.39
N ASN A 127 -4.27 -2.13 -4.88
CA ASN A 127 -5.04 -2.93 -3.91
C ASN A 127 -4.46 -2.76 -2.50
N TYR A 128 -5.05 -1.87 -1.72
CA TYR A 128 -4.66 -1.62 -0.33
C TYR A 128 -5.80 -1.98 0.61
N MET A 129 -5.44 -2.52 1.77
CA MET A 129 -6.38 -2.90 2.83
C MET A 129 -5.86 -2.45 4.19
N VAL A 130 -6.77 -2.25 5.12
CA VAL A 130 -6.48 -2.13 6.54
C VAL A 130 -7.37 -3.13 7.27
N ASP A 131 -6.76 -4.05 8.02
CA ASP A 131 -7.45 -5.19 8.68
C ASP A 131 -8.35 -5.99 7.73
N GLY A 132 -7.88 -6.20 6.49
CA GLY A 132 -8.61 -6.93 5.45
C GLY A 132 -9.80 -6.17 4.84
N ILE A 133 -9.97 -4.88 5.12
CA ILE A 133 -10.97 -4.02 4.49
C ILE A 133 -10.30 -3.23 3.37
N PRO A 134 -10.76 -3.35 2.11
CA PRO A 134 -10.21 -2.58 1.01
C PRO A 134 -10.31 -1.06 1.24
N THR A 135 -9.21 -0.38 1.02
CA THR A 135 -9.10 1.07 1.04
C THR A 135 -8.55 1.54 -0.31
N TYR A 136 -8.71 2.81 -0.59
CA TYR A 136 -8.26 3.36 -1.87
C TYR A 136 -6.89 4.03 -1.74
N PHE A 137 -6.03 3.75 -2.70
CA PHE A 137 -4.74 4.41 -2.88
C PHE A 137 -4.77 5.25 -4.17
N GLU A 138 -4.37 6.50 -4.09
CA GLU A 138 -4.39 7.41 -5.23
C GLU A 138 -3.03 8.11 -5.38
N SER A 139 -2.25 7.68 -6.37
CA SER A 139 -0.94 8.25 -6.65
C SER A 139 -1.02 9.61 -7.35
N ARG A 140 -2.06 9.84 -8.19
CA ARG A 140 -2.20 11.04 -9.01
C ARG A 140 -2.29 12.33 -8.18
N TRP A 141 -3.14 12.33 -7.15
CA TRP A 141 -3.39 13.49 -6.30
C TRP A 141 -2.49 13.54 -5.07
N ASN A 142 -1.66 12.52 -4.86
CA ASN A 142 -0.75 12.41 -3.73
C ASN A 142 -1.43 12.68 -2.37
N LEU A 143 -2.37 11.82 -2.01
CA LEU A 143 -3.15 11.95 -0.77
C LEU A 143 -2.40 11.48 0.50
N GLY A 144 -1.11 11.17 0.39
CA GLY A 144 -0.25 10.81 1.53
C GLY A 144 -0.34 9.33 1.94
N ASP A 145 -1.00 8.50 1.15
CA ASP A 145 -1.19 7.08 1.51
C ASP A 145 0.16 6.34 1.70
N ALA A 146 1.16 6.62 0.84
CA ALA A 146 2.50 6.05 0.97
C ALA A 146 3.30 6.58 2.17
N LEU A 147 2.93 7.75 2.70
CA LEU A 147 3.55 8.40 3.85
C LEU A 147 2.91 7.97 5.18
N THR A 148 1.89 7.08 5.14
CA THR A 148 1.26 6.49 6.33
C THR A 148 2.32 5.92 7.26
N ASP A 149 2.25 6.30 8.55
CA ASP A 149 3.26 5.93 9.54
C ASP A 149 3.11 4.48 10.01
N THR A 150 4.20 3.73 9.96
CA THR A 150 4.23 2.31 10.34
C THR A 150 4.11 2.09 11.84
N ALA A 151 4.39 3.10 12.67
CA ALA A 151 4.24 2.99 14.12
C ALA A 151 2.81 2.66 14.55
N LEU A 152 1.80 2.91 13.71
CA LEU A 152 0.39 2.61 13.95
C LEU A 152 0.04 1.14 13.70
N TYR A 153 0.91 0.38 13.02
CA TYR A 153 0.64 -0.98 12.55
C TYR A 153 1.56 -1.99 13.19
N GLU A 154 1.04 -3.18 13.41
CA GLU A 154 1.77 -4.33 13.93
C GLU A 154 2.59 -5.01 12.85
N ARG A 155 2.03 -5.08 11.65
CA ARG A 155 2.69 -5.66 10.47
C ARG A 155 2.05 -5.20 9.17
N VAL A 156 2.78 -5.41 8.08
CA VAL A 156 2.28 -5.24 6.72
C VAL A 156 2.38 -6.59 6.00
N GLU A 157 1.28 -7.02 5.42
CA GLU A 157 1.15 -8.28 4.68
C GLU A 157 1.02 -7.97 3.19
N VAL A 158 1.75 -8.71 2.35
CA VAL A 158 1.76 -8.54 0.91
C VAL A 158 1.43 -9.87 0.24
N VAL A 159 0.30 -9.93 -0.45
CA VAL A 159 -0.08 -11.09 -1.28
C VAL A 159 0.14 -10.74 -2.73
N ARG A 160 1.06 -11.43 -3.40
CA ARG A 160 1.42 -11.16 -4.80
C ARG A 160 0.50 -11.89 -5.78
N GLY A 161 0.23 -11.24 -6.92
CA GLY A 161 -0.69 -11.70 -7.95
C GLY A 161 -2.11 -11.17 -7.77
N ALA A 162 -3.07 -11.74 -8.49
CA ALA A 162 -4.48 -11.37 -8.40
C ALA A 162 -5.06 -11.79 -7.04
N ASN A 163 -5.74 -10.88 -6.33
CA ASN A 163 -6.35 -11.17 -5.03
C ASN A 163 -7.80 -10.64 -4.96
N GLY A 164 -8.56 -10.87 -6.03
CA GLY A 164 -9.93 -10.34 -6.14
C GLY A 164 -10.90 -10.93 -5.14
N LEU A 165 -10.65 -12.10 -4.55
CA LEU A 165 -11.44 -12.65 -3.45
C LEU A 165 -11.43 -11.67 -2.25
N MET A 166 -10.30 -11.05 -1.94
CA MET A 166 -10.16 -10.13 -0.81
C MET A 166 -10.56 -8.70 -1.18
N THR A 167 -10.07 -8.20 -2.32
CA THR A 167 -10.18 -6.77 -2.68
C THR A 167 -11.39 -6.45 -3.55
N GLY A 168 -11.90 -7.41 -4.32
CA GLY A 168 -12.97 -7.24 -5.30
C GLY A 168 -12.43 -6.72 -6.63
N THR A 169 -11.96 -5.49 -6.68
CA THR A 169 -11.47 -4.84 -7.91
C THR A 169 -10.00 -4.45 -7.79
N GLY A 170 -9.29 -4.30 -8.92
CA GLY A 170 -7.93 -3.79 -9.01
C GLY A 170 -7.08 -4.50 -10.06
N ASN A 171 -5.77 -4.25 -10.04
CA ASN A 171 -4.77 -4.86 -10.90
C ASN A 171 -4.30 -6.23 -10.38
N PRO A 172 -3.85 -7.13 -11.25
CA PRO A 172 -3.30 -8.44 -10.84
C PRO A 172 -1.83 -8.34 -10.37
N SER A 173 -1.54 -7.37 -9.54
CA SER A 173 -0.18 -7.00 -9.09
C SER A 173 0.18 -7.61 -7.74
N ALA A 174 -0.34 -7.00 -6.70
CA ALA A 174 -0.31 -7.45 -5.32
C ALA A 174 -1.43 -6.75 -4.53
N SER A 175 -1.78 -7.30 -3.36
CA SER A 175 -2.57 -6.59 -2.35
C SER A 175 -1.73 -6.36 -1.10
N ILE A 176 -1.87 -5.17 -0.53
CA ILE A 176 -1.14 -4.71 0.65
C ILE A 176 -2.14 -4.58 1.79
N ASN A 177 -1.92 -5.30 2.89
CA ASN A 177 -2.78 -5.28 4.05
C ASN A 177 -2.01 -4.79 5.28
N MET A 178 -2.43 -3.68 5.83
CA MET A 178 -1.86 -3.11 7.06
C MET A 178 -2.67 -3.61 8.25
N ILE A 179 -2.03 -4.31 9.19
CA ILE A 179 -2.67 -4.81 10.41
C ILE A 179 -2.40 -3.82 11.54
N ARG A 180 -3.47 -3.29 12.13
CA ARG A 180 -3.39 -2.33 13.24
C ARG A 180 -2.82 -2.96 14.50
N LYS A 181 -2.19 -2.14 15.31
CA LYS A 181 -1.85 -2.47 16.68
C LYS A 181 -3.12 -2.53 17.53
N HIS A 182 -3.24 -3.55 18.40
CA HIS A 182 -4.33 -3.74 19.34
C HIS A 182 -3.87 -3.56 20.79
N ALA A 183 -4.81 -3.30 21.69
CA ALA A 183 -4.57 -3.24 23.13
C ALA A 183 -4.65 -4.65 23.71
N THR A 184 -3.52 -5.35 23.77
CA THR A 184 -3.44 -6.75 24.19
C THR A 184 -2.95 -6.94 25.63
N SER A 185 -2.26 -5.95 26.20
CA SER A 185 -1.64 -6.09 27.50
C SER A 185 -2.64 -5.94 28.64
N ARG A 186 -2.57 -6.85 29.61
CA ARG A 186 -3.29 -6.80 30.89
C ARG A 186 -2.51 -6.09 31.99
N GLU A 187 -1.33 -5.59 31.68
CA GLU A 187 -0.48 -4.78 32.54
C GLU A 187 -0.15 -3.46 31.84
N PHE A 188 0.20 -2.45 32.61
CA PHE A 188 0.70 -1.21 32.03
C PHE A 188 2.05 -1.47 31.38
N LYS A 189 2.14 -1.23 30.08
CA LYS A 189 3.36 -1.32 29.28
C LYS A 189 3.53 -0.09 28.42
N GLY A 190 4.75 0.33 28.23
CA GLY A 190 5.03 1.47 27.37
C GLY A 190 6.34 1.37 26.66
N ASN A 191 6.41 2.07 25.54
CA ASN A 191 7.61 2.29 24.75
C ASN A 191 7.68 3.77 24.35
N VAL A 192 8.80 4.41 24.61
CA VAL A 192 9.08 5.77 24.16
C VAL A 192 10.40 5.75 23.41
N SER A 193 10.38 6.26 22.18
CA SER A 193 11.57 6.38 21.35
C SER A 193 11.80 7.81 20.90
N THR A 194 13.08 8.16 20.78
CA THR A 194 13.54 9.42 20.19
C THR A 194 14.64 9.12 19.19
N GLU A 195 14.56 9.73 18.03
CA GLU A 195 15.49 9.56 16.93
C GLU A 195 16.04 10.91 16.46
N TYR A 196 17.35 10.92 16.23
CA TYR A 196 18.06 12.00 15.55
C TYR A 196 18.76 11.46 14.32
N GLY A 197 18.68 12.17 13.19
CA GLY A 197 19.27 11.72 11.95
C GLY A 197 19.78 12.83 11.03
N SER A 198 20.33 12.41 9.90
CA SER A 198 20.72 13.31 8.81
C SER A 198 19.59 14.25 8.43
N TRP A 199 19.93 15.44 7.94
CA TRP A 199 18.99 16.49 7.54
C TRP A 199 18.06 16.92 8.68
N ASN A 200 18.64 17.16 9.86
CA ASN A 200 17.95 17.62 11.06
C ASN A 200 16.73 16.76 11.45
N LYS A 201 16.72 15.48 11.06
CA LYS A 201 15.62 14.58 11.39
C LYS A 201 15.49 14.44 12.89
N GLN A 202 14.29 14.72 13.39
CA GLN A 202 13.87 14.55 14.77
C GLN A 202 12.55 13.80 14.76
N ARG A 203 12.52 12.65 15.45
CA ARG A 203 11.31 11.84 15.55
C ARG A 203 11.11 11.39 16.99
N TYR A 204 9.90 11.51 17.47
CA TYR A 204 9.48 11.11 18.82
C TYR A 204 8.25 10.22 18.68
N VAL A 205 8.26 9.04 19.31
CA VAL A 205 7.13 8.11 19.29
C VAL A 205 6.88 7.59 20.69
N MET A 206 5.60 7.52 21.06
CA MET A 206 5.11 6.95 22.29
C MET A 206 4.07 5.88 21.96
N ASP A 207 4.19 4.70 22.55
CA ASP A 207 3.26 3.58 22.41
C ASP A 207 2.96 3.02 23.82
N LEU A 208 1.76 3.24 24.31
CA LEU A 208 1.34 2.92 25.68
C LEU A 208 0.13 1.99 25.66
N GLN A 209 0.15 0.96 26.49
CA GLN A 209 -0.95 0.04 26.71
C GLN A 209 -1.30 -0.05 28.20
N SER A 210 -2.58 -0.16 28.51
CA SER A 210 -3.05 -0.33 29.89
C SER A 210 -4.37 -1.09 29.93
N PRO A 211 -4.57 -1.99 30.92
CA PRO A 211 -5.92 -2.38 31.29
C PRO A 211 -6.69 -1.17 31.78
N LEU A 212 -7.95 -1.03 31.35
CA LEU A 212 -8.87 0.03 31.76
C LEU A 212 -9.85 -0.47 32.85
N THR A 213 -9.94 -1.78 33.03
CA THR A 213 -10.71 -2.44 34.10
C THR A 213 -9.80 -3.34 34.92
N ALA A 214 -10.17 -3.57 36.18
CA ALA A 214 -9.35 -4.34 37.10
C ALA A 214 -9.15 -5.81 36.68
N ASP A 215 -10.10 -6.39 35.95
CA ASP A 215 -10.03 -7.75 35.39
C ASP A 215 -9.26 -7.82 34.07
N GLY A 216 -8.84 -6.67 33.52
CA GLY A 216 -8.14 -6.58 32.24
C GLY A 216 -9.00 -6.94 31.02
N ASN A 217 -10.33 -7.00 31.17
CA ASN A 217 -11.23 -7.32 30.05
C ASN A 217 -11.42 -6.13 29.10
N VAL A 218 -11.24 -4.90 29.59
CA VAL A 218 -11.19 -3.70 28.74
C VAL A 218 -9.77 -3.15 28.79
N ARG A 219 -9.16 -2.97 27.65
CA ARG A 219 -7.78 -2.53 27.48
C ARG A 219 -7.72 -1.36 26.52
N GLY A 220 -6.82 -0.44 26.77
CA GLY A 220 -6.54 0.69 25.88
C GLY A 220 -5.11 0.71 25.38
N ARG A 221 -4.91 1.19 24.15
CA ARG A 221 -3.60 1.52 23.62
C ARG A 221 -3.62 2.89 22.97
N ILE A 222 -2.58 3.63 23.17
CA ILE A 222 -2.34 4.93 22.52
C ILE A 222 -0.97 4.86 21.85
N VAL A 223 -0.94 5.18 20.56
CA VAL A 223 0.30 5.42 19.82
C VAL A 223 0.27 6.86 19.33
N ALA A 224 1.29 7.63 19.66
CA ALA A 224 1.41 9.01 19.21
C ALA A 224 2.84 9.31 18.79
N GLY A 225 3.02 10.17 17.81
CA GLY A 225 4.34 10.58 17.39
C GLY A 225 4.36 11.89 16.62
N TYR A 226 5.55 12.45 16.59
CA TYR A 226 5.88 13.67 15.87
C TYR A 226 7.22 13.49 15.18
N GLN A 227 7.33 13.94 13.95
CA GLN A 227 8.56 13.97 13.17
C GLN A 227 8.69 15.29 12.45
N ASN A 228 9.89 15.86 12.47
CA ASN A 228 10.29 16.97 11.62
C ASN A 228 11.64 16.67 11.01
N ASN A 229 11.78 16.87 9.70
CA ASN A 229 13.04 16.66 9.00
C ASN A 229 13.13 17.55 7.76
N ASP A 230 14.34 18.02 7.51
CA ASP A 230 14.73 18.51 6.20
C ASP A 230 14.98 17.31 5.26
N SER A 231 15.42 17.55 4.05
CA SER A 231 15.80 16.53 3.07
C SER A 231 17.17 16.87 2.48
N TRP A 232 17.71 15.92 1.70
CA TRP A 232 18.84 16.23 0.81
C TRP A 232 18.46 17.16 -0.33
N LEU A 233 17.16 17.33 -0.61
CA LEU A 233 16.66 18.28 -1.60
C LEU A 233 16.62 19.68 -1.00
N ASP A 234 17.15 20.65 -1.76
CA ASP A 234 17.13 22.04 -1.37
C ASP A 234 15.72 22.53 -1.01
N ARG A 235 15.57 23.22 0.11
CA ARG A 235 14.34 23.85 0.62
C ARG A 235 13.25 22.89 1.11
N TYR A 236 13.39 21.60 0.85
CA TYR A 236 12.38 20.62 1.28
C TYR A 236 12.42 20.43 2.81
N ASN A 237 11.24 20.51 3.43
CA ASN A 237 11.04 20.15 4.84
C ASN A 237 9.71 19.40 4.98
N SER A 238 9.66 18.40 5.83
CA SER A 238 8.45 17.61 6.12
C SER A 238 8.22 17.57 7.62
N GLU A 239 6.99 17.91 8.03
CA GLU A 239 6.49 17.79 9.40
C GLU A 239 5.34 16.80 9.42
N LYS A 240 5.39 15.81 10.33
CA LYS A 240 4.37 14.78 10.48
C LYS A 240 4.00 14.62 11.94
N ALA A 241 2.70 14.68 12.24
CA ALA A 241 2.13 14.30 13.53
C ALA A 241 1.14 13.17 13.32
N PHE A 242 1.15 12.18 14.21
CA PHE A 242 0.21 11.07 14.13
C PHE A 242 -0.24 10.61 15.53
N PHE A 243 -1.43 10.05 15.57
CA PHE A 243 -2.07 9.53 16.77
C PHE A 243 -2.95 8.34 16.42
N SER A 244 -2.95 7.32 17.25
CA SER A 244 -3.95 6.24 17.27
C SER A 244 -4.35 5.96 18.69
N GLY A 245 -5.66 5.91 18.92
CA GLY A 245 -6.24 5.44 20.17
C GLY A 245 -7.18 4.28 19.89
N ILE A 246 -6.99 3.16 20.60
CA ILE A 246 -7.83 1.96 20.45
C ILE A 246 -8.24 1.44 21.82
N VAL A 247 -9.46 0.96 21.89
CA VAL A 247 -10.00 0.21 23.03
C VAL A 247 -10.41 -1.17 22.54
N ASP A 248 -9.88 -2.20 23.17
CA ASP A 248 -10.25 -3.60 22.99
C ASP A 248 -10.96 -4.10 24.25
N ALA A 249 -12.13 -4.69 24.08
CA ALA A 249 -12.98 -5.15 25.17
C ALA A 249 -13.45 -6.59 24.94
N ASP A 250 -13.23 -7.45 25.92
CA ASP A 250 -13.81 -8.79 26.00
C ASP A 250 -15.15 -8.68 26.75
N LEU A 251 -16.26 -8.66 26.00
CA LEU A 251 -17.63 -8.49 26.52
C LEU A 251 -18.24 -9.85 26.95
N GLY A 252 -17.45 -10.67 27.63
CA GLY A 252 -17.76 -12.03 28.03
C GLY A 252 -16.91 -13.06 27.27
N ALA A 253 -17.27 -14.35 27.39
CA ALA A 253 -16.45 -15.44 26.83
C ALA A 253 -16.49 -15.55 25.30
N THR A 254 -17.48 -14.94 24.66
CA THR A 254 -17.76 -15.15 23.22
C THR A 254 -17.78 -13.89 22.39
N THR A 255 -17.73 -12.72 23.00
CA THR A 255 -17.87 -11.42 22.32
C THR A 255 -16.66 -10.56 22.59
N SER A 256 -16.03 -10.05 21.53
CA SER A 256 -15.00 -9.01 21.63
C SER A 256 -15.33 -7.82 20.76
N LEU A 257 -14.98 -6.63 21.24
CA LEU A 257 -15.20 -5.34 20.59
C LEU A 257 -13.87 -4.60 20.53
N SER A 258 -13.50 -4.13 19.36
CA SER A 258 -12.42 -3.16 19.14
C SER A 258 -13.00 -1.89 18.56
N ALA A 259 -12.63 -0.74 19.09
CA ALA A 259 -13.00 0.55 18.52
C ALA A 259 -11.83 1.53 18.64
N GLY A 260 -11.62 2.33 17.61
CA GLY A 260 -10.50 3.26 17.63
C GLY A 260 -10.59 4.38 16.62
N TYR A 261 -9.63 5.28 16.77
CA TYR A 261 -9.44 6.44 15.92
C TYR A 261 -7.96 6.63 15.58
N GLU A 262 -7.68 6.89 14.31
CA GLU A 262 -6.36 7.25 13.81
C GLU A 262 -6.40 8.65 13.20
N TYR A 263 -5.37 9.43 13.48
CA TYR A 263 -5.14 10.74 12.93
C TYR A 263 -3.71 10.85 12.41
N GLN A 264 -3.54 11.44 11.22
CA GLN A 264 -2.23 11.83 10.72
C GLN A 264 -2.33 13.19 10.04
N LYS A 265 -1.41 14.07 10.36
CA LYS A 265 -1.20 15.33 9.66
C LYS A 265 0.21 15.35 9.08
N ILE A 266 0.31 15.67 7.80
CA ILE A 266 1.56 15.71 7.06
C ILE A 266 1.62 17.05 6.33
N ASP A 267 2.54 17.89 6.74
CA ASP A 267 2.80 19.19 6.12
C ASP A 267 4.17 19.11 5.42
N VAL A 268 4.20 19.39 4.13
CA VAL A 268 5.43 19.39 3.33
C VAL A 268 5.63 20.75 2.70
N ASN A 269 6.77 21.36 2.95
CA ASN A 269 7.21 22.61 2.39
C ASN A 269 8.18 22.37 1.24
N SER A 270 8.07 23.15 0.18
CA SER A 270 8.87 23.08 -1.05
C SER A 270 8.99 21.64 -1.63
N PRO A 271 7.89 20.86 -1.73
CA PRO A 271 7.92 19.58 -2.42
C PRO A 271 8.16 19.79 -3.90
N THR A 272 8.91 18.90 -4.53
CA THR A 272 8.99 18.88 -5.99
C THR A 272 7.71 18.29 -6.59
N TRP A 273 7.37 18.74 -7.80
CA TRP A 273 6.30 18.16 -8.61
C TRP A 273 6.88 17.76 -9.97
N GLY A 274 7.27 16.50 -10.10
CA GLY A 274 8.15 16.02 -11.15
C GLY A 274 9.63 16.16 -10.80
N GLY A 275 10.50 15.78 -11.74
CA GLY A 275 11.95 15.80 -11.60
C GLY A 275 12.62 16.93 -12.40
N LEU A 276 13.95 16.86 -12.45
CA LEU A 276 14.78 17.78 -13.24
C LEU A 276 14.77 17.38 -14.71
N PRO A 277 14.86 18.33 -15.69
CA PRO A 277 14.93 18.03 -17.11
C PRO A 277 16.09 17.08 -17.44
N ARG A 278 15.79 15.92 -18.02
CA ARG A 278 16.80 14.87 -18.28
C ARG A 278 17.64 15.16 -19.52
N TRP A 279 17.05 15.76 -20.55
CA TRP A 279 17.64 15.83 -21.87
C TRP A 279 17.90 17.26 -22.31
N ASN A 280 19.00 17.44 -23.03
CA ASN A 280 19.17 18.59 -23.90
C ASN A 280 18.46 18.34 -25.24
N THR A 281 18.24 19.42 -26.02
CA THR A 281 17.63 19.34 -27.35
C THR A 281 18.48 18.54 -28.36
N ASP A 282 19.79 18.42 -28.11
CA ASP A 282 20.71 17.59 -28.91
C ASP A 282 20.71 16.10 -28.53
N GLY A 283 19.88 15.70 -27.53
CA GLY A 283 19.82 14.34 -27.04
C GLY A 283 20.87 13.97 -25.99
N SER A 284 21.76 14.88 -25.64
CA SER A 284 22.71 14.65 -24.54
C SER A 284 22.00 14.71 -23.18
N LYS A 285 22.45 13.85 -22.24
CA LYS A 285 21.88 13.76 -20.89
C LYS A 285 22.41 14.88 -20.00
N ASN A 286 21.52 15.50 -19.24
CA ASN A 286 21.88 16.44 -18.17
C ASN A 286 22.34 15.69 -16.91
N SER A 287 23.13 16.39 -16.10
CA SER A 287 23.56 15.95 -14.76
C SER A 287 23.50 17.15 -13.83
N TYR A 288 22.97 16.92 -12.61
CA TYR A 288 22.77 17.95 -11.62
C TYR A 288 23.33 17.49 -10.27
N ASP A 289 23.54 18.45 -9.37
CA ASP A 289 23.70 18.14 -7.95
C ASP A 289 22.44 17.40 -7.43
N ARG A 290 22.63 16.41 -6.58
CA ARG A 290 21.52 15.63 -6.01
C ARG A 290 20.57 16.46 -5.15
N ALA A 291 21.09 17.54 -4.55
CA ALA A 291 20.30 18.46 -3.73
C ALA A 291 19.40 19.38 -4.54
N ARG A 292 19.67 19.53 -5.84
CA ARG A 292 18.95 20.49 -6.68
C ARG A 292 17.47 20.19 -6.74
N SER A 293 16.67 21.22 -6.44
CA SER A 293 15.21 21.20 -6.48
C SER A 293 14.64 22.27 -7.40
N THR A 294 13.56 21.94 -8.12
CA THR A 294 12.76 22.88 -8.91
C THR A 294 11.65 23.54 -8.10
N ALA A 295 11.42 23.09 -6.87
CA ALA A 295 10.32 23.57 -6.04
C ALA A 295 10.54 25.03 -5.60
N PRO A 296 9.56 25.92 -5.76
CA PRO A 296 9.62 27.26 -5.19
C PRO A 296 9.47 27.24 -3.66
N ASP A 297 9.92 28.32 -2.99
CA ASP A 297 9.79 28.48 -1.54
C ASP A 297 8.33 28.53 -1.05
N TRP A 298 7.41 28.99 -1.90
CA TRP A 298 5.98 29.05 -1.59
C TRP A 298 5.24 27.72 -1.83
N ALA A 299 5.92 26.69 -2.39
CA ALA A 299 5.29 25.41 -2.66
C ALA A 299 5.02 24.66 -1.35
N TYR A 300 3.87 24.01 -1.28
CA TYR A 300 3.51 23.14 -0.17
C TYR A 300 2.55 22.03 -0.60
N ASN A 301 2.48 20.98 0.22
CA ASN A 301 1.56 19.86 0.02
C ASN A 301 1.14 19.28 1.38
N ASN A 302 0.00 19.77 1.90
CA ASN A 302 -0.50 19.46 3.23
C ASN A 302 -1.63 18.44 3.17
N LYS A 303 -1.64 17.50 4.11
CA LYS A 303 -2.60 16.40 4.18
C LYS A 303 -3.05 16.17 5.61
N GLU A 304 -4.33 15.82 5.75
CA GLU A 304 -4.93 15.42 7.01
C GLU A 304 -5.73 14.14 6.79
N ILE A 305 -5.43 13.10 7.56
CA ILE A 305 -6.03 11.77 7.46
C ILE A 305 -6.70 11.45 8.78
N ASN A 306 -8.00 11.16 8.73
CA ASN A 306 -8.81 10.75 9.87
C ASN A 306 -9.43 9.39 9.56
N LYS A 307 -9.29 8.42 10.48
CA LYS A 307 -9.90 7.10 10.34
C LYS A 307 -10.59 6.71 11.64
N PHE A 308 -11.86 6.31 11.56
CA PHE A 308 -12.62 5.68 12.63
C PHE A 308 -12.87 4.23 12.26
N PHE A 309 -12.78 3.33 13.21
CA PHE A 309 -13.04 1.93 12.97
C PHE A 309 -13.68 1.26 14.19
N VAL A 310 -14.47 0.24 13.89
CA VAL A 310 -15.10 -0.65 14.89
C VAL A 310 -15.04 -2.07 14.33
N THR A 311 -14.62 -3.01 15.18
CA THR A 311 -14.65 -4.45 14.89
C THR A 311 -15.38 -5.15 16.02
N LEU A 312 -16.44 -5.87 15.72
CA LEU A 312 -17.16 -6.73 16.64
C LEU A 312 -16.98 -8.18 16.20
N LYS A 313 -16.49 -9.04 17.10
CA LYS A 313 -16.40 -10.48 16.88
C LYS A 313 -17.32 -11.19 17.86
N GLN A 314 -18.13 -12.11 17.34
CA GLN A 314 -19.08 -12.90 18.11
C GLN A 314 -18.91 -14.38 17.78
N ARG A 315 -18.44 -15.17 18.73
CA ARG A 315 -18.47 -16.63 18.65
C ARG A 315 -19.88 -17.08 19.00
N PHE A 316 -20.52 -17.83 18.11
CA PHE A 316 -21.89 -18.31 18.28
C PHE A 316 -22.01 -19.84 18.29
N ALA A 317 -20.90 -20.55 17.99
CA ALA A 317 -20.73 -21.98 18.18
C ALA A 317 -19.26 -22.28 18.50
N GLU A 318 -18.93 -23.52 18.85
CA GLU A 318 -17.57 -23.92 19.27
C GLU A 318 -16.49 -23.51 18.25
N SER A 319 -16.77 -23.70 16.96
CA SER A 319 -15.84 -23.43 15.85
C SER A 319 -16.25 -22.27 14.95
N TRP A 320 -17.36 -21.56 15.26
CA TRP A 320 -17.89 -20.51 14.39
C TRP A 320 -17.89 -19.14 15.07
N GLN A 321 -17.38 -18.17 14.34
CA GLN A 321 -17.49 -16.78 14.74
C GLN A 321 -18.02 -15.90 13.60
N ALA A 322 -18.69 -14.82 13.94
CA ALA A 322 -19.06 -13.74 13.05
C ALA A 322 -18.20 -12.51 13.36
N THR A 323 -17.73 -11.83 12.33
CA THR A 323 -16.96 -10.59 12.45
C THR A 323 -17.68 -9.49 11.66
N LEU A 324 -17.96 -8.39 12.34
CA LEU A 324 -18.45 -7.15 11.73
C LEU A 324 -17.36 -6.10 11.84
N ASN A 325 -16.96 -5.56 10.70
CA ASN A 325 -16.03 -4.43 10.60
C ASN A 325 -16.76 -3.23 10.01
N ALA A 326 -16.55 -2.04 10.57
CA ALA A 326 -17.03 -0.78 10.02
C ALA A 326 -15.88 0.25 10.08
N THR A 327 -15.69 0.98 8.98
CA THR A 327 -14.64 2.02 8.91
C THR A 327 -15.17 3.28 8.24
N HIS A 328 -14.71 4.43 8.72
CA HIS A 328 -14.85 5.73 8.07
C HIS A 328 -13.48 6.37 7.93
N THR A 329 -13.11 6.74 6.72
CA THR A 329 -11.85 7.44 6.43
C THR A 329 -12.14 8.75 5.73
N GLU A 330 -11.60 9.85 6.22
CA GLU A 330 -11.58 11.14 5.53
C GLU A 330 -10.13 11.58 5.34
N VAL A 331 -9.76 11.87 4.10
CA VAL A 331 -8.47 12.48 3.75
C VAL A 331 -8.76 13.84 3.14
N LYS A 332 -8.13 14.89 3.68
CA LYS A 332 -8.13 16.24 3.13
C LYS A 332 -6.73 16.57 2.65
N PHE A 333 -6.65 17.35 1.57
CA PHE A 333 -5.40 17.90 1.11
C PHE A 333 -5.57 19.32 0.59
N ASP A 334 -4.50 20.10 0.69
CA ASP A 334 -4.32 21.39 0.05
C ASP A 334 -2.88 21.52 -0.39
N SER A 335 -2.65 21.91 -1.65
CA SER A 335 -1.32 21.97 -2.23
C SER A 335 -1.18 23.11 -3.22
N LYS A 336 -0.02 23.78 -3.18
CA LYS A 336 0.44 24.68 -4.22
C LYS A 336 1.81 24.21 -4.67
N MET A 337 1.93 23.89 -5.94
CA MET A 337 3.14 23.29 -6.48
C MET A 337 3.46 23.82 -7.87
N MET A 338 4.71 23.62 -8.28
CA MET A 338 5.20 23.91 -9.62
C MET A 338 5.92 22.69 -10.19
N TYR A 339 5.69 22.38 -11.47
CA TYR A 339 6.44 21.37 -12.20
C TYR A 339 7.12 21.97 -13.42
N ILE A 340 8.21 21.33 -13.83
CA ILE A 340 8.90 21.57 -15.09
C ILE A 340 8.85 20.29 -15.92
N ASP A 341 8.41 20.43 -17.17
CA ASP A 341 8.41 19.36 -18.19
C ASP A 341 9.02 19.96 -19.46
N ALA A 342 10.33 19.77 -19.60
CA ALA A 342 11.11 20.47 -20.61
C ALA A 342 12.38 19.69 -20.99
N LEU A 343 12.91 20.06 -22.17
CA LEU A 343 14.31 19.85 -22.52
C LEU A 343 15.08 21.15 -22.22
N VAL A 344 16.42 21.04 -22.20
CA VAL A 344 17.28 22.22 -22.06
C VAL A 344 17.97 22.47 -23.41
N ASP A 345 17.90 23.67 -23.89
CA ASP A 345 18.77 24.11 -24.99
C ASP A 345 20.20 24.25 -24.45
N LYS A 346 21.13 23.48 -24.99
CA LYS A 346 22.49 23.38 -24.47
C LYS A 346 23.34 24.64 -24.68
N GLU A 347 23.03 25.39 -25.73
CA GLU A 347 23.79 26.62 -26.07
C GLU A 347 23.35 27.80 -25.21
N THR A 348 22.05 27.94 -25.01
CA THR A 348 21.46 29.08 -24.28
C THR A 348 21.18 28.77 -22.82
N GLY A 349 21.04 27.50 -22.45
CA GLY A 349 20.59 27.04 -21.13
C GLY A 349 19.11 27.30 -20.87
N THR A 350 18.33 27.70 -21.89
CA THR A 350 16.90 27.94 -21.75
C THR A 350 16.09 26.64 -21.84
N LEU A 351 14.91 26.64 -21.23
CA LEU A 351 13.98 25.52 -21.33
C LEU A 351 13.27 25.52 -22.68
N VAL A 352 13.05 24.32 -23.24
CA VAL A 352 12.35 24.11 -24.50
C VAL A 352 11.25 23.07 -24.28
N SER A 353 10.07 23.34 -24.81
CA SER A 353 8.93 22.43 -24.69
C SER A 353 9.22 21.06 -25.32
N PRO A 354 8.96 19.96 -24.63
CA PRO A 354 9.13 18.61 -25.19
C PRO A 354 8.07 18.27 -26.25
N TYR A 355 7.09 19.18 -26.47
CA TYR A 355 6.01 19.04 -27.46
C TYR A 355 6.25 19.87 -28.72
N GLY A 356 7.37 20.59 -28.80
CA GLY A 356 7.77 21.42 -29.94
C GLY A 356 7.29 22.87 -29.88
N ALA A 357 7.69 23.65 -30.86
CA ALA A 357 7.49 25.12 -30.90
C ALA A 357 6.00 25.56 -30.96
N SER A 358 5.11 24.69 -31.46
CA SER A 358 3.67 24.98 -31.51
C SER A 358 2.99 24.97 -30.13
N TYR A 359 3.64 24.42 -29.12
CA TYR A 359 3.16 24.40 -27.74
C TYR A 359 4.32 24.78 -26.79
N PRO A 360 4.61 26.07 -26.61
CA PRO A 360 5.82 26.54 -25.95
C PRO A 360 5.80 26.43 -24.41
N VAL A 361 4.86 25.69 -23.83
CA VAL A 361 4.75 25.48 -22.38
C VAL A 361 5.84 24.54 -21.91
N VAL A 362 6.58 24.91 -20.87
CA VAL A 362 7.70 24.14 -20.27
C VAL A 362 7.41 23.68 -18.84
N GLY A 363 6.21 23.92 -18.36
CA GLY A 363 5.79 23.53 -17.01
C GLY A 363 4.46 24.17 -16.63
N GLY A 364 4.16 24.11 -15.36
CA GLY A 364 2.94 24.71 -14.82
C GLY A 364 2.99 24.86 -13.30
N THR A 365 2.13 25.74 -12.80
CA THR A 365 1.85 25.87 -11.38
C THR A 365 0.40 25.46 -11.12
N GLY A 366 0.17 24.78 -10.01
CA GLY A 366 -1.15 24.30 -9.62
C GLY A 366 -1.46 24.61 -8.17
N TRP A 367 -2.68 25.04 -7.93
CA TRP A 367 -3.30 25.07 -6.61
C TRP A 367 -4.41 24.03 -6.60
N ASN A 368 -4.23 22.96 -5.82
CA ASN A 368 -5.14 21.84 -5.76
C ASN A 368 -5.60 21.60 -4.32
N SER A 369 -6.88 21.35 -4.13
CA SER A 369 -7.43 21.03 -2.82
C SER A 369 -8.59 20.05 -2.94
N GLY A 370 -8.95 19.43 -1.83
CA GLY A 370 -10.11 18.55 -1.83
C GLY A 370 -10.12 17.55 -0.71
N LYS A 371 -11.03 16.60 -0.86
CA LYS A 371 -11.19 15.52 0.11
C LYS A 371 -11.64 14.23 -0.54
N ARG A 372 -11.21 13.12 0.07
CA ARG A 372 -11.69 11.77 -0.15
C ARG A 372 -12.36 11.27 1.11
N LYS A 373 -13.55 10.68 0.96
CA LYS A 373 -14.24 9.97 2.03
C LYS A 373 -14.47 8.53 1.61
N VAL A 374 -14.20 7.61 2.53
CA VAL A 374 -14.47 6.18 2.32
C VAL A 374 -15.22 5.65 3.54
N ASP A 375 -16.42 5.15 3.31
CA ASP A 375 -17.21 4.41 4.28
C ASP A 375 -17.23 2.95 3.86
N ALA A 376 -16.90 2.03 4.76
CA ALA A 376 -16.95 0.60 4.47
C ALA A 376 -17.51 -0.18 5.65
N ILE A 377 -18.28 -1.22 5.31
CA ILE A 377 -18.79 -2.21 6.25
C ILE A 377 -18.55 -3.59 5.65
N ASP A 378 -18.12 -4.53 6.47
CA ASP A 378 -17.81 -5.91 6.10
C ASP A 378 -18.31 -6.84 7.20
N LEU A 379 -19.20 -7.78 6.84
CA LEU A 379 -19.74 -8.77 7.76
C LEU A 379 -19.47 -10.15 7.18
N PHE A 380 -18.78 -10.99 7.95
CA PHE A 380 -18.53 -12.38 7.57
C PHE A 380 -18.58 -13.31 8.75
N ALA A 381 -18.81 -14.57 8.46
CA ALA A 381 -18.66 -15.67 9.40
C ALA A 381 -17.59 -16.64 8.89
N ASP A 382 -16.79 -17.14 9.80
CA ASP A 382 -15.80 -18.19 9.54
C ASP A 382 -15.89 -19.27 10.61
N GLY A 383 -15.52 -20.49 10.23
CA GLY A 383 -15.57 -21.60 11.17
C GLY A 383 -15.25 -22.95 10.52
N ALA A 384 -15.20 -23.96 11.37
CA ALA A 384 -14.99 -25.34 10.96
C ALA A 384 -16.31 -26.10 10.81
N TYR A 385 -16.34 -27.05 9.88
CA TYR A 385 -17.44 -27.98 9.68
C TYR A 385 -16.91 -29.38 9.38
N GLU A 386 -17.70 -30.38 9.67
CA GLU A 386 -17.35 -31.77 9.38
C GLU A 386 -18.10 -32.29 8.14
N LEU A 387 -17.38 -32.92 7.25
CA LEU A 387 -17.93 -33.59 6.07
C LEU A 387 -17.08 -34.80 5.73
N PHE A 388 -17.72 -35.94 5.46
CA PHE A 388 -17.07 -37.22 5.15
C PHE A 388 -16.02 -37.67 6.19
N GLY A 389 -16.29 -37.39 7.47
CA GLY A 389 -15.42 -37.75 8.59
C GLY A 389 -14.13 -36.92 8.69
N ARG A 390 -14.08 -35.78 8.02
CA ARG A 390 -12.96 -34.83 8.05
C ARG A 390 -13.42 -33.42 8.44
N GLN A 391 -12.57 -32.70 9.13
CA GLN A 391 -12.78 -31.31 9.45
C GLN A 391 -12.33 -30.43 8.28
N HIS A 392 -13.16 -29.48 7.94
CA HIS A 392 -12.95 -28.45 6.89
C HIS A 392 -13.18 -27.07 7.49
N ASN A 393 -12.66 -26.02 6.85
CA ASN A 393 -12.92 -24.64 7.23
C ASN A 393 -13.68 -23.92 6.11
N MET A 394 -14.53 -23.00 6.50
CA MET A 394 -15.29 -22.17 5.56
C MET A 394 -15.38 -20.73 6.09
N MET A 395 -15.44 -19.79 5.17
CA MET A 395 -15.89 -18.44 5.43
C MET A 395 -16.89 -18.00 4.38
N PHE A 396 -17.84 -17.13 4.77
CA PHE A 396 -18.74 -16.45 3.85
C PHE A 396 -19.14 -15.11 4.43
N GLY A 397 -19.41 -14.15 3.54
CA GLY A 397 -19.74 -12.80 4.00
C GLY A 397 -20.18 -11.87 2.89
N GLY A 398 -20.38 -10.62 3.28
CA GLY A 398 -20.72 -9.55 2.38
C GLY A 398 -20.13 -8.23 2.81
N SER A 399 -19.82 -7.38 1.85
CA SER A 399 -19.25 -6.05 2.12
C SER A 399 -19.95 -4.99 1.27
N TYR A 400 -19.94 -3.79 1.82
CA TYR A 400 -20.33 -2.57 1.15
C TYR A 400 -19.29 -1.49 1.39
N SER A 401 -18.92 -0.78 0.34
CA SER A 401 -18.13 0.46 0.46
C SER A 401 -18.68 1.55 -0.41
N LYS A 402 -18.54 2.78 0.09
CA LYS A 402 -18.83 4.01 -0.65
C LYS A 402 -17.61 4.92 -0.55
N GLN A 403 -17.09 5.33 -1.70
CA GLN A 403 -16.01 6.31 -1.78
C GLN A 403 -16.51 7.55 -2.52
N ASN A 404 -16.23 8.72 -1.98
CA ASN A 404 -16.46 9.99 -2.66
C ASN A 404 -15.14 10.77 -2.72
N ASN A 405 -14.77 11.18 -3.94
CA ASN A 405 -13.61 12.04 -4.21
C ASN A 405 -14.14 13.38 -4.72
N ARG A 406 -13.84 14.47 -4.03
CA ARG A 406 -14.22 15.81 -4.45
C ARG A 406 -13.02 16.73 -4.43
N TYR A 407 -12.51 17.07 -5.61
CA TYR A 407 -11.27 17.79 -5.79
C TYR A 407 -11.48 19.05 -6.64
N PHE A 408 -10.72 20.07 -6.28
CA PHE A 408 -10.72 21.37 -6.92
C PHE A 408 -9.31 21.70 -7.41
N SER A 409 -9.22 22.44 -8.52
CA SER A 409 -7.95 22.79 -9.12
C SER A 409 -7.98 24.18 -9.76
N ALA A 410 -6.86 24.86 -9.70
CA ALA A 410 -6.55 26.04 -10.50
C ALA A 410 -5.14 25.88 -11.08
N TRP A 411 -4.95 26.31 -12.33
CA TRP A 411 -3.72 26.11 -13.08
C TRP A 411 -3.24 27.38 -13.74
N ALA A 412 -1.91 27.49 -13.92
CA ALA A 412 -1.28 28.43 -14.80
C ALA A 412 -0.07 27.78 -15.49
N ASN A 413 0.13 28.10 -16.77
CA ASN A 413 1.28 27.63 -17.53
C ASN A 413 2.55 28.38 -17.13
N VAL A 414 3.69 27.70 -17.31
CA VAL A 414 5.04 28.27 -17.19
C VAL A 414 5.69 28.23 -18.57
N PHE A 415 6.26 29.38 -18.99
CA PHE A 415 6.92 29.55 -20.27
C PHE A 415 8.45 29.67 -20.10
N PRO A 416 9.25 29.46 -21.15
CA PRO A 416 10.71 29.55 -21.06
C PRO A 416 11.22 30.84 -20.43
N ASP A 417 10.64 31.99 -20.80
CA ASP A 417 11.04 33.31 -20.31
C ASP A 417 10.79 33.52 -18.81
N ASP A 418 9.80 32.79 -18.23
CA ASP A 418 9.51 32.84 -16.79
C ASP A 418 10.65 32.22 -15.97
N ILE A 419 11.41 31.30 -16.54
CA ILE A 419 12.53 30.58 -15.92
C ILE A 419 13.88 31.18 -16.32
N GLY A 420 14.02 31.63 -17.58
CA GLY A 420 15.27 32.10 -18.17
C GLY A 420 16.29 30.95 -18.32
N ASN A 421 17.55 31.20 -17.94
CA ASN A 421 18.60 30.19 -17.98
C ASN A 421 18.41 29.18 -16.84
N PHE A 422 18.07 27.93 -17.20
CA PHE A 422 17.80 26.87 -16.23
C PHE A 422 19.00 26.53 -15.35
N SER A 423 20.24 26.69 -15.86
CA SER A 423 21.44 26.42 -15.04
C SER A 423 21.54 27.36 -13.84
N ALA A 424 21.04 28.57 -13.96
CA ALA A 424 20.99 29.57 -12.89
C ALA A 424 19.72 29.49 -12.03
N PHE A 425 18.69 28.76 -12.46
CA PHE A 425 17.43 28.62 -11.73
C PHE A 425 17.63 27.82 -10.44
N ASN A 426 17.28 28.42 -9.32
CA ASN A 426 17.45 27.87 -7.97
C ASN A 426 16.12 27.65 -7.22
N GLY A 427 14.99 27.64 -7.92
CA GLY A 427 13.65 27.56 -7.33
C GLY A 427 13.05 28.92 -6.97
N ASN A 428 13.75 30.02 -7.19
CA ASN A 428 13.18 31.37 -7.00
C ASN A 428 12.20 31.68 -8.14
N PHE A 429 10.95 31.33 -7.93
CA PHE A 429 9.85 31.58 -8.87
C PHE A 429 8.75 32.37 -8.14
N PRO A 430 8.22 33.46 -8.71
CA PRO A 430 7.18 34.23 -8.05
C PRO A 430 5.90 33.39 -7.86
N GLN A 431 5.26 33.56 -6.72
CA GLN A 431 3.99 32.86 -6.48
C GLN A 431 2.95 33.30 -7.50
N THR A 432 2.36 32.30 -8.17
CA THR A 432 1.29 32.52 -9.14
C THR A 432 0.03 33.09 -8.46
N HIS A 433 -0.63 34.03 -9.14
CA HIS A 433 -1.96 34.49 -8.77
C HIS A 433 -2.99 33.66 -9.56
N TRP A 434 -3.48 32.59 -8.95
CA TRP A 434 -4.48 31.74 -9.58
C TRP A 434 -5.87 32.41 -9.56
N ALA A 435 -6.66 32.12 -10.58
CA ALA A 435 -8.10 32.27 -10.51
C ALA A 435 -8.68 31.35 -9.41
N PRO A 436 -9.92 31.58 -8.93
CA PRO A 436 -10.56 30.65 -8.02
C PRO A 436 -10.55 29.22 -8.57
N GLN A 437 -10.34 28.25 -7.68
CA GLN A 437 -10.34 26.83 -8.05
C GLN A 437 -11.68 26.41 -8.66
N ASN A 438 -11.64 25.61 -9.70
CA ASN A 438 -12.80 24.95 -10.30
C ASN A 438 -12.90 23.52 -9.77
N LEU A 439 -14.13 22.97 -9.78
CA LEU A 439 -14.36 21.57 -9.49
C LEU A 439 -13.72 20.70 -10.60
N ALA A 440 -12.67 19.98 -10.25
CA ALA A 440 -11.89 19.15 -11.16
C ALA A 440 -12.37 17.68 -11.17
N GLN A 441 -12.89 17.20 -10.04
CA GLN A 441 -13.39 15.83 -9.88
C GLN A 441 -14.48 15.80 -8.80
N ASP A 442 -15.57 15.09 -9.08
CA ASP A 442 -16.60 14.72 -8.09
C ASP A 442 -17.14 13.34 -8.46
N ASP A 443 -16.50 12.32 -7.89
CA ASP A 443 -16.77 10.93 -8.20
C ASP A 443 -17.32 10.25 -6.95
N THR A 444 -18.36 9.44 -7.14
CA THR A 444 -18.84 8.54 -6.10
C THR A 444 -18.79 7.10 -6.60
N THR A 445 -18.00 6.26 -5.94
CA THR A 445 -17.91 4.83 -6.22
C THR A 445 -18.64 4.04 -5.16
N HIS A 446 -19.47 3.10 -5.55
CA HIS A 446 -20.11 2.11 -4.70
C HIS A 446 -19.64 0.72 -5.07
N MET A 447 -19.28 -0.07 -4.08
CA MET A 447 -18.95 -1.48 -4.27
C MET A 447 -19.74 -2.33 -3.28
N LYS A 448 -20.51 -3.29 -3.78
CA LYS A 448 -21.27 -4.28 -3.01
C LYS A 448 -20.76 -5.65 -3.39
N SER A 449 -20.47 -6.49 -2.41
CA SER A 449 -19.96 -7.82 -2.69
C SER A 449 -20.54 -8.87 -1.77
N LEU A 450 -20.68 -10.08 -2.32
CA LEU A 450 -20.88 -11.32 -1.57
C LEU A 450 -19.71 -12.25 -1.89
N TYR A 451 -19.19 -12.93 -0.89
CA TYR A 451 -18.03 -13.82 -1.06
C TYR A 451 -18.11 -15.04 -0.14
N ALA A 452 -17.50 -16.10 -0.58
CA ALA A 452 -17.32 -17.30 0.20
C ALA A 452 -16.03 -18.03 -0.21
N ALA A 453 -15.42 -18.72 0.73
CA ALA A 453 -14.34 -19.66 0.46
C ALA A 453 -14.40 -20.84 1.44
N THR A 454 -13.92 -21.99 1.00
CA THR A 454 -13.78 -23.18 1.84
C THR A 454 -12.42 -23.83 1.65
N HIS A 455 -11.84 -24.28 2.75
CA HIS A 455 -10.63 -25.10 2.80
C HIS A 455 -11.05 -26.54 3.12
N ILE A 456 -10.96 -27.41 2.13
CA ILE A 456 -11.42 -28.80 2.16
C ILE A 456 -10.22 -29.72 2.34
N SER A 457 -10.18 -30.51 3.41
CA SER A 457 -9.20 -31.58 3.62
C SER A 457 -9.66 -32.81 2.85
N LEU A 458 -9.17 -33.02 1.63
CA LEU A 458 -9.54 -34.17 0.78
C LEU A 458 -8.90 -35.47 1.28
N ALA A 459 -7.67 -35.38 1.76
CA ALA A 459 -6.89 -36.43 2.41
C ALA A 459 -5.94 -35.76 3.40
N ASP A 460 -5.24 -36.55 4.25
CA ASP A 460 -4.31 -35.98 5.22
C ASP A 460 -3.24 -35.04 4.57
N PRO A 461 -2.62 -35.46 3.42
CA PRO A 461 -1.65 -34.61 2.76
C PRO A 461 -2.27 -33.72 1.67
N LEU A 462 -3.60 -33.73 1.43
CA LEU A 462 -4.19 -33.07 0.25
C LEU A 462 -5.34 -32.15 0.63
N HIS A 463 -5.15 -30.86 0.38
CA HIS A 463 -6.10 -29.80 0.70
C HIS A 463 -6.50 -29.03 -0.55
N LEU A 464 -7.78 -28.70 -0.66
CA LEU A 464 -8.36 -27.93 -1.75
C LEU A 464 -9.01 -26.67 -1.17
N ILE A 465 -8.63 -25.49 -1.68
CA ILE A 465 -9.31 -24.24 -1.37
C ILE A 465 -10.11 -23.82 -2.59
N LEU A 466 -11.38 -23.56 -2.38
CA LEU A 466 -12.28 -23.00 -3.40
C LEU A 466 -12.92 -21.75 -2.85
N GLY A 467 -13.03 -20.71 -3.67
CA GLY A 467 -13.68 -19.48 -3.30
C GLY A 467 -14.20 -18.70 -4.49
N ALA A 468 -15.11 -17.79 -4.23
CA ALA A 468 -15.60 -16.85 -5.21
C ALA A 468 -16.08 -15.56 -4.53
N ARG A 469 -15.98 -14.46 -5.25
CA ARG A 469 -16.56 -13.17 -4.87
C ARG A 469 -17.38 -12.61 -6.02
N TYR A 470 -18.64 -12.34 -5.77
CA TYR A 470 -19.48 -11.55 -6.67
C TYR A 470 -19.43 -10.09 -6.26
N THR A 471 -19.13 -9.19 -7.19
CA THR A 471 -19.03 -7.76 -6.95
C THR A 471 -19.90 -7.00 -7.92
N ASN A 472 -20.77 -6.14 -7.39
CA ASN A 472 -21.44 -5.05 -8.10
C ASN A 472 -20.66 -3.76 -7.83
N TRP A 473 -20.10 -3.18 -8.87
CA TRP A 473 -19.31 -1.95 -8.84
C TRP A 473 -20.02 -0.88 -9.66
N ARG A 474 -20.22 0.31 -9.07
CA ARG A 474 -20.83 1.46 -9.72
C ARG A 474 -20.02 2.72 -9.43
N VAL A 475 -19.82 3.55 -10.45
CA VAL A 475 -19.26 4.88 -10.33
C VAL A 475 -20.18 5.91 -10.98
N ASP A 476 -20.37 7.02 -10.27
CA ASP A 476 -21.02 8.24 -10.77
C ASP A 476 -19.97 9.35 -10.74
N THR A 477 -19.69 9.95 -11.90
CA THR A 477 -18.71 11.03 -12.11
C THR A 477 -19.38 12.28 -12.67
N LEU A 478 -18.64 13.37 -12.85
CA LEU A 478 -19.16 14.59 -13.49
C LEU A 478 -19.63 14.38 -14.93
N THR A 479 -19.13 13.36 -15.63
CA THR A 479 -19.31 13.19 -17.07
C THR A 479 -19.99 11.89 -17.47
N TYR A 480 -19.96 10.87 -16.61
CA TYR A 480 -20.59 9.57 -16.89
C TYR A 480 -20.98 8.84 -15.61
N SER A 481 -21.87 7.89 -15.76
CA SER A 481 -22.20 6.87 -14.76
C SER A 481 -22.01 5.49 -15.39
N MET A 482 -21.45 4.56 -14.63
CA MET A 482 -21.17 3.21 -15.11
C MET A 482 -21.37 2.19 -13.98
N GLU A 483 -21.99 1.07 -14.33
CA GLU A 483 -22.16 -0.07 -13.42
C GLU A 483 -21.67 -1.35 -14.08
N LYS A 484 -20.93 -2.16 -13.34
CA LYS A 484 -20.38 -3.46 -13.78
C LYS A 484 -20.52 -4.49 -12.67
N ASN A 485 -20.90 -5.70 -13.08
CA ASN A 485 -20.95 -6.87 -12.22
C ASN A 485 -19.89 -7.87 -12.66
N HIS A 486 -19.22 -8.50 -11.70
CA HIS A 486 -18.23 -9.53 -12.01
C HIS A 486 -18.15 -10.56 -10.89
N THR A 487 -17.89 -11.82 -11.28
CA THR A 487 -17.58 -12.89 -10.33
C THR A 487 -16.11 -13.26 -10.46
N THR A 488 -15.40 -13.19 -9.35
CA THR A 488 -13.96 -13.44 -9.25
C THR A 488 -13.74 -14.79 -8.59
N PRO A 489 -13.34 -15.84 -9.34
CA PRO A 489 -13.06 -17.16 -8.77
C PRO A 489 -11.67 -17.23 -8.12
N TYR A 490 -11.55 -18.16 -7.19
CA TYR A 490 -10.32 -18.54 -6.49
C TYR A 490 -10.28 -20.07 -6.35
N ALA A 491 -9.16 -20.70 -6.70
CA ALA A 491 -8.93 -22.11 -6.48
C ALA A 491 -7.47 -22.35 -6.11
N GLY A 492 -7.21 -23.21 -5.14
CA GLY A 492 -5.88 -23.61 -4.72
C GLY A 492 -5.84 -25.08 -4.29
N LEU A 493 -4.81 -25.79 -4.70
CA LEU A 493 -4.53 -27.15 -4.30
C LEU A 493 -3.20 -27.17 -3.55
N ILE A 494 -3.17 -27.81 -2.40
CA ILE A 494 -1.99 -27.94 -1.54
C ILE A 494 -1.77 -29.41 -1.27
N TYR A 495 -0.52 -29.85 -1.45
CA TYR A 495 -0.09 -31.20 -1.14
C TYR A 495 1.06 -31.16 -0.14
N ASP A 496 0.83 -31.66 1.07
CA ASP A 496 1.83 -31.82 2.11
C ASP A 496 2.76 -32.98 1.77
N ILE A 497 3.98 -32.67 1.37
CA ILE A 497 5.02 -33.66 1.06
C ILE A 497 5.48 -34.34 2.35
N ASN A 498 5.57 -33.56 3.42
CA ASN A 498 5.88 -33.98 4.79
C ASN A 498 5.52 -32.84 5.77
N ASP A 499 5.82 -33.02 7.05
CA ASP A 499 5.48 -32.05 8.10
C ASP A 499 6.03 -30.62 7.88
N ASN A 500 7.11 -30.48 7.09
CA ASN A 500 7.75 -29.20 6.86
C ASN A 500 7.55 -28.64 5.45
N TRP A 501 7.27 -29.47 4.45
CA TRP A 501 7.19 -29.07 3.04
C TRP A 501 5.84 -29.33 2.43
N SER A 502 5.34 -28.35 1.69
CA SER A 502 4.13 -28.44 0.87
C SER A 502 4.41 -27.99 -0.56
N ALA A 503 3.79 -28.63 -1.53
CA ALA A 503 3.67 -28.15 -2.89
C ALA A 503 2.27 -27.56 -3.08
N TYR A 504 2.16 -26.51 -3.90
CA TYR A 504 0.86 -25.92 -4.22
C TYR A 504 0.73 -25.53 -5.67
N ALA A 505 -0.53 -25.42 -6.12
CA ALA A 505 -0.89 -24.77 -7.36
C ALA A 505 -2.17 -23.96 -7.13
N SER A 506 -2.27 -22.77 -7.74
CA SER A 506 -3.44 -21.92 -7.60
C SER A 506 -3.82 -21.20 -8.88
N TYR A 507 -5.11 -20.89 -8.95
CA TYR A 507 -5.72 -19.97 -9.89
C TYR A 507 -6.43 -18.87 -9.11
N THR A 508 -6.08 -17.63 -9.37
CA THR A 508 -6.71 -16.46 -8.75
C THR A 508 -7.04 -15.43 -9.81
N SER A 509 -8.11 -14.69 -9.62
CA SER A 509 -8.57 -13.69 -10.57
C SER A 509 -8.88 -12.37 -9.89
N ILE A 510 -8.89 -11.30 -10.66
CA ILE A 510 -9.30 -9.95 -10.27
C ILE A 510 -9.87 -9.23 -11.50
N PHE A 511 -10.68 -8.21 -11.30
CA PHE A 511 -11.17 -7.41 -12.41
C PHE A 511 -11.02 -5.91 -12.15
N GLN A 512 -10.88 -5.14 -13.22
CA GLN A 512 -10.81 -3.69 -13.17
C GLN A 512 -11.84 -3.09 -14.13
N PRO A 513 -12.83 -2.31 -13.65
CA PRO A 513 -13.77 -1.61 -14.50
C PRO A 513 -13.06 -0.60 -15.40
N GLN A 514 -13.55 -0.43 -16.64
CA GLN A 514 -13.03 0.54 -17.60
C GLN A 514 -14.15 1.35 -18.26
N ASN A 515 -13.89 2.64 -18.50
CA ASN A 515 -14.85 3.59 -19.03
C ASN A 515 -14.75 3.78 -20.57
N LYS A 516 -14.04 2.88 -21.27
CA LYS A 516 -13.89 2.91 -22.71
C LYS A 516 -15.12 2.33 -23.40
N ARG A 517 -15.52 2.93 -24.54
CA ARG A 517 -16.74 2.55 -25.28
C ARG A 517 -16.40 1.88 -26.61
N ASP A 518 -17.19 0.91 -27.00
CA ASP A 518 -17.13 0.25 -28.30
C ASP A 518 -17.78 1.09 -29.40
N LYS A 519 -17.82 0.57 -30.63
CA LYS A 519 -18.43 1.22 -31.81
C LYS A 519 -19.96 1.44 -31.68
N ALA A 520 -20.63 0.74 -30.77
CA ALA A 520 -22.04 0.91 -30.46
C ALA A 520 -22.28 1.88 -29.28
N GLY A 521 -21.18 2.47 -28.74
CA GLY A 521 -21.25 3.39 -27.60
C GLY A 521 -21.42 2.67 -26.25
N GLN A 522 -21.32 1.34 -26.20
CA GLN A 522 -21.42 0.56 -24.97
C GLN A 522 -20.06 0.48 -24.26
N TYR A 523 -20.05 0.56 -22.92
CA TYR A 523 -18.82 0.37 -22.14
C TYR A 523 -18.29 -1.05 -22.32
N LEU A 524 -17.01 -1.17 -22.60
CA LEU A 524 -16.31 -2.46 -22.72
C LEU A 524 -16.50 -3.32 -21.45
N ALA A 525 -16.31 -4.62 -21.61
CA ALA A 525 -16.21 -5.53 -20.48
C ALA A 525 -15.07 -5.08 -19.55
N PRO A 526 -15.14 -5.36 -18.23
CA PRO A 526 -14.03 -5.10 -17.34
C PRO A 526 -12.73 -5.79 -17.83
N ILE A 527 -11.60 -5.15 -17.58
CA ILE A 527 -10.31 -5.82 -17.70
C ILE A 527 -10.29 -6.94 -16.65
N THR A 528 -9.83 -8.12 -17.01
CA THR A 528 -9.64 -9.23 -16.07
C THR A 528 -8.16 -9.59 -16.00
N GLY A 529 -7.68 -9.83 -14.78
CA GLY A 529 -6.35 -10.34 -14.51
C GLY A 529 -6.46 -11.75 -13.93
N ASN A 530 -5.86 -12.72 -14.61
CA ASN A 530 -5.82 -14.12 -14.18
C ASN A 530 -4.38 -14.46 -13.78
N ASN A 531 -4.21 -15.00 -12.58
CA ASN A 531 -2.90 -15.43 -12.08
C ASN A 531 -2.92 -16.95 -11.86
N TYR A 532 -1.97 -17.61 -12.49
CA TYR A 532 -1.63 -19.03 -12.30
C TYR A 532 -0.31 -19.08 -11.56
N GLU A 533 -0.28 -19.78 -10.46
CA GLU A 533 0.91 -19.89 -9.61
C GLU A 533 1.08 -21.34 -9.14
N ALA A 534 2.33 -21.81 -9.12
CA ALA A 534 2.70 -23.09 -8.52
C ALA A 534 4.00 -22.93 -7.76
N GLY A 535 4.17 -23.69 -6.68
CA GLY A 535 5.38 -23.54 -5.86
C GLY A 535 5.55 -24.58 -4.78
N LEU A 536 6.64 -24.39 -4.05
CA LEU A 536 6.99 -25.14 -2.86
C LEU A 536 7.06 -24.17 -1.68
N LYS A 537 6.53 -24.58 -0.55
CA LYS A 537 6.63 -23.84 0.70
C LYS A 537 7.20 -24.74 1.78
N SER A 538 7.92 -24.12 2.71
CA SER A 538 8.34 -24.83 3.92
C SER A 538 8.07 -24.00 5.17
N ASP A 539 7.89 -24.70 6.27
CA ASP A 539 7.64 -24.17 7.60
C ASP A 539 8.51 -24.93 8.61
N TRP A 540 9.28 -24.19 9.38
CA TRP A 540 10.23 -24.72 10.34
C TRP A 540 10.10 -24.03 11.68
N MET A 541 10.45 -24.75 12.76
CA MET A 541 10.48 -24.21 14.12
C MET A 541 9.15 -23.57 14.53
N ASN A 542 8.01 -24.19 14.18
CA ASN A 542 6.66 -23.72 14.48
C ASN A 542 6.37 -22.34 13.84
N SER A 543 6.59 -22.22 12.53
CA SER A 543 6.41 -21.03 11.69
C SER A 543 7.37 -19.87 11.97
N ARG A 544 8.44 -20.10 12.74
CA ARG A 544 9.49 -19.07 12.94
C ARG A 544 10.40 -18.89 11.74
N LEU A 545 10.49 -19.87 10.84
CA LEU A 545 11.21 -19.79 9.57
C LEU A 545 10.34 -20.35 8.44
N THR A 546 10.07 -19.52 7.45
CA THR A 546 9.31 -19.91 6.26
C THR A 546 10.14 -19.74 5.00
N THR A 547 9.92 -20.62 4.03
CA THR A 547 10.55 -20.55 2.70
C THR A 547 9.48 -20.70 1.63
N THR A 548 9.57 -19.92 0.57
CA THR A 548 8.68 -20.03 -0.59
C THR A 548 9.49 -20.00 -1.88
N LEU A 549 9.26 -20.95 -2.76
CA LEU A 549 9.70 -20.91 -4.16
C LEU A 549 8.46 -20.98 -5.03
N SER A 550 8.25 -19.98 -5.90
CA SER A 550 7.08 -19.92 -6.76
C SER A 550 7.44 -19.62 -8.22
N VAL A 551 6.66 -20.18 -9.12
CA VAL A 551 6.60 -19.80 -10.53
C VAL A 551 5.20 -19.29 -10.82
N PHE A 552 5.08 -18.21 -11.60
CA PHE A 552 3.80 -17.60 -11.88
C PHE A 552 3.65 -17.19 -13.34
N ARG A 553 2.38 -17.12 -13.77
CA ARG A 553 1.95 -16.51 -15.04
C ARG A 553 0.70 -15.70 -14.79
N ILE A 554 0.74 -14.40 -15.14
CA ILE A 554 -0.38 -13.46 -15.05
C ILE A 554 -0.76 -13.04 -16.46
N GLU A 555 -2.05 -13.02 -16.75
CA GLU A 555 -2.61 -12.62 -18.03
C GLU A 555 -3.68 -11.56 -17.81
N GLN A 556 -3.55 -10.42 -18.50
CA GLN A 556 -4.65 -9.46 -18.62
C GLN A 556 -5.45 -9.71 -19.89
N ASN A 557 -6.76 -9.65 -19.78
CA ASN A 557 -7.68 -9.76 -20.90
C ASN A 557 -8.64 -8.55 -20.94
N ASN A 558 -9.24 -8.30 -22.08
CA ASN A 558 -10.20 -7.20 -22.32
C ASN A 558 -9.60 -5.79 -22.15
N VAL A 559 -8.31 -5.62 -22.34
CA VAL A 559 -7.67 -4.30 -22.32
C VAL A 559 -8.15 -3.46 -23.49
N ALA A 560 -8.46 -2.20 -23.24
CA ALA A 560 -8.96 -1.30 -24.28
C ALA A 560 -7.85 -0.88 -25.23
N GLN A 561 -8.02 -1.14 -26.52
CA GLN A 561 -7.18 -0.65 -27.61
C GLN A 561 -7.96 0.40 -28.42
N ALA A 562 -7.36 1.58 -28.63
CA ALA A 562 -7.97 2.64 -29.43
C ALA A 562 -8.16 2.22 -30.89
N THR A 563 -9.23 2.70 -31.52
CA THR A 563 -9.49 2.53 -32.95
C THR A 563 -9.67 3.90 -33.59
N THR A 564 -9.73 3.93 -34.93
CA THR A 564 -10.07 5.12 -35.73
C THR A 564 -11.56 5.17 -36.08
N ILE A 565 -12.37 4.28 -35.53
CA ILE A 565 -13.81 4.18 -35.83
C ILE A 565 -14.56 5.18 -34.94
N PRO A 566 -15.28 6.18 -35.50
CA PRO A 566 -16.06 7.11 -34.70
C PRO A 566 -17.27 6.42 -34.10
N ILE A 567 -17.66 6.82 -32.89
CA ILE A 567 -18.91 6.37 -32.23
C ILE A 567 -20.07 7.20 -32.77
N PRO A 568 -21.08 6.59 -33.41
CA PRO A 568 -22.24 7.33 -33.91
C PRO A 568 -22.96 8.13 -32.83
N GLY A 569 -23.28 9.40 -33.11
CA GLY A 569 -23.98 10.28 -32.16
C GLY A 569 -23.13 10.80 -31.00
N SER A 570 -21.82 10.55 -30.97
CA SER A 570 -20.89 11.17 -30.04
C SER A 570 -20.30 12.47 -30.62
N ASN A 571 -19.77 13.33 -29.73
CA ASN A 571 -19.09 14.57 -30.17
C ASN A 571 -17.65 14.29 -30.67
N GLY A 572 -17.49 13.37 -31.65
CA GLY A 572 -16.18 13.04 -32.23
C GLY A 572 -15.37 12.01 -31.46
N GLU A 573 -15.96 11.28 -30.51
CA GLU A 573 -15.29 10.20 -29.81
C GLU A 573 -15.03 9.01 -30.74
N PHE A 574 -13.83 8.41 -30.61
CA PHE A 574 -13.48 7.18 -31.29
C PHE A 574 -13.73 5.96 -30.41
N ALA A 575 -14.14 4.87 -31.06
CA ALA A 575 -14.39 3.59 -30.43
C ALA A 575 -13.10 2.92 -29.94
N TRP A 576 -13.25 2.09 -28.94
CA TRP A 576 -12.22 1.18 -28.44
C TRP A 576 -12.66 -0.26 -28.70
N LYS A 577 -11.69 -1.16 -28.82
CA LYS A 577 -11.95 -2.60 -28.87
C LYS A 577 -11.22 -3.30 -27.73
N SER A 578 -11.78 -4.41 -27.26
CA SER A 578 -11.09 -5.29 -26.32
C SER A 578 -10.01 -6.09 -27.03
N THR A 579 -8.85 -6.22 -26.39
CA THR A 579 -7.73 -7.04 -26.83
C THR A 579 -7.09 -7.73 -25.63
N ASP A 580 -6.25 -8.72 -25.88
CA ASP A 580 -5.39 -9.27 -24.83
C ASP A 580 -4.38 -8.20 -24.43
N GLY A 581 -4.08 -8.17 -23.14
CA GLY A 581 -3.17 -7.20 -22.56
C GLY A 581 -1.80 -7.81 -22.26
N THR A 582 -1.26 -7.37 -21.11
CA THR A 582 0.07 -7.80 -20.67
C THR A 582 0.06 -9.24 -20.17
N VAL A 583 1.04 -10.02 -20.61
CA VAL A 583 1.41 -11.30 -20.01
C VAL A 583 2.69 -11.13 -19.22
N SER A 584 2.63 -11.46 -17.90
CA SER A 584 3.79 -11.49 -17.03
C SER A 584 4.04 -12.90 -16.52
N LYS A 585 5.30 -13.36 -16.57
CA LYS A 585 5.70 -14.69 -16.08
C LYS A 585 7.06 -14.61 -15.41
N GLY A 586 7.25 -15.37 -14.35
CA GLY A 586 8.49 -15.31 -13.60
C GLY A 586 8.64 -16.34 -12.50
N VAL A 587 9.71 -16.17 -11.73
CA VAL A 587 10.07 -16.98 -10.58
C VAL A 587 10.42 -16.08 -9.41
N GLU A 588 10.01 -16.49 -8.21
CA GLU A 588 10.30 -15.81 -6.94
C GLU A 588 10.77 -16.85 -5.91
N PHE A 589 11.76 -16.43 -5.12
CA PHE A 589 12.26 -17.20 -3.98
C PHE A 589 12.33 -16.30 -2.76
N GLU A 590 11.81 -16.74 -1.61
CA GLU A 590 11.79 -15.99 -0.37
C GLU A 590 12.11 -16.90 0.82
N VAL A 591 12.91 -16.39 1.74
CA VAL A 591 13.18 -16.96 3.08
C VAL A 591 12.89 -15.86 4.08
N ASN A 592 12.09 -16.14 5.11
CA ASN A 592 11.74 -15.16 6.14
C ASN A 592 11.68 -15.79 7.51
N GLY A 593 12.40 -15.22 8.48
CA GLY A 593 12.33 -15.59 9.89
C GLY A 593 13.67 -16.00 10.52
N ALA A 594 13.59 -16.81 11.56
CA ALA A 594 14.71 -17.23 12.41
C ALA A 594 15.51 -18.37 11.76
N ILE A 595 16.76 -18.08 11.40
CA ILE A 595 17.73 -19.12 11.02
C ILE A 595 18.23 -19.85 12.28
N THR A 596 18.40 -19.11 13.36
CA THR A 596 18.64 -19.60 14.72
C THR A 596 17.96 -18.67 15.71
N ASP A 597 17.94 -18.99 17.00
CA ASP A 597 17.38 -18.09 18.03
C ASP A 597 18.05 -16.70 18.07
N ASN A 598 19.29 -16.59 17.62
CA ASN A 598 20.03 -15.34 17.58
C ASN A 598 20.10 -14.70 16.20
N TRP A 599 19.68 -15.37 15.15
CA TRP A 599 19.84 -14.92 13.76
C TRP A 599 18.51 -14.91 13.03
N GLN A 600 18.05 -13.72 12.69
CA GLN A 600 16.86 -13.47 11.87
C GLN A 600 17.28 -12.99 10.48
N MET A 601 16.56 -13.43 9.46
CA MET A 601 16.84 -13.05 8.08
C MET A 601 15.55 -12.95 7.27
N THR A 602 15.51 -11.96 6.39
CA THR A 602 14.61 -11.91 5.24
C THR A 602 15.47 -11.85 3.99
N PHE A 603 15.34 -12.83 3.13
CA PHE A 603 16.00 -12.87 1.83
C PHE A 603 14.98 -13.13 0.74
N GLY A 604 15.10 -12.44 -0.38
CA GLY A 604 14.26 -12.70 -1.52
C GLY A 604 14.92 -12.34 -2.84
N ALA A 605 14.59 -13.12 -3.87
CA ALA A 605 15.00 -12.89 -5.25
C ALA A 605 13.78 -13.08 -6.18
N THR A 606 13.61 -12.16 -7.11
CA THR A 606 12.58 -12.25 -8.15
C THR A 606 13.17 -12.02 -9.52
N ARG A 607 12.66 -12.76 -10.51
CA ARG A 607 12.91 -12.51 -11.92
C ARG A 607 11.65 -12.75 -12.72
N TYR A 608 11.28 -11.77 -13.57
CA TYR A 608 10.11 -11.89 -14.44
C TYR A 608 10.34 -11.20 -15.79
N VAL A 609 9.47 -11.52 -16.73
CA VAL A 609 9.28 -10.79 -17.99
C VAL A 609 7.82 -10.36 -18.07
N ALA A 610 7.57 -9.16 -18.62
CA ALA A 610 6.23 -8.65 -18.89
C ALA A 610 6.21 -8.10 -20.31
N GLU A 611 5.31 -8.61 -21.13
CA GLU A 611 5.21 -8.35 -22.57
C GLU A 611 3.74 -8.07 -22.93
N ASP A 612 3.52 -7.19 -23.89
CA ASP A 612 2.20 -6.98 -24.50
C ASP A 612 1.86 -8.10 -25.51
N ASN A 613 0.69 -8.00 -26.15
CA ASN A 613 0.23 -8.96 -27.16
C ASN A 613 1.05 -8.97 -28.46
N GLU A 614 1.94 -7.99 -28.64
CA GLU A 614 2.87 -7.90 -29.78
C GLU A 614 4.29 -8.37 -29.42
N GLY A 615 4.52 -8.72 -28.15
CA GLY A 615 5.82 -9.16 -27.62
C GLY A 615 6.73 -8.01 -27.21
N ASN A 616 6.23 -6.78 -27.14
CA ASN A 616 7.02 -5.65 -26.66
C ASN A 616 7.09 -5.65 -25.12
N ALA A 617 8.23 -5.23 -24.59
CA ALA A 617 8.41 -5.12 -23.14
C ALA A 617 7.51 -4.04 -22.55
N VAL A 618 6.65 -4.42 -21.59
CA VAL A 618 5.79 -3.50 -20.83
C VAL A 618 6.56 -2.98 -19.64
N ASN A 619 6.54 -1.66 -19.40
CA ASN A 619 7.24 -0.97 -18.30
C ASN A 619 8.75 -1.37 -18.21
N PRO A 620 9.57 -1.18 -19.27
CA PRO A 620 11.01 -1.53 -19.24
C PRO A 620 11.82 -0.65 -18.27
N ASN A 621 11.22 0.41 -17.75
CA ASN A 621 11.73 1.26 -16.67
C ASN A 621 11.64 0.61 -15.27
N LEU A 622 11.03 -0.58 -15.15
CA LEU A 622 10.99 -1.37 -13.92
C LEU A 622 12.01 -2.51 -13.94
N PRO A 623 12.68 -2.82 -12.82
CA PRO A 623 13.66 -3.90 -12.76
C PRO A 623 12.99 -5.27 -12.97
N ARG A 624 13.56 -6.07 -13.88
CA ARG A 624 13.12 -7.44 -14.17
C ARG A 624 13.71 -8.47 -13.23
N THR A 625 14.79 -8.12 -12.55
CA THR A 625 15.43 -8.95 -11.54
C THR A 625 15.80 -8.08 -10.36
N SER A 626 15.40 -8.50 -9.18
CA SER A 626 15.77 -7.84 -7.93
C SER A 626 16.11 -8.87 -6.86
N VAL A 627 17.02 -8.48 -5.97
CA VAL A 627 17.40 -9.25 -4.78
C VAL A 627 17.33 -8.32 -3.58
N LYS A 628 16.65 -8.77 -2.53
CA LYS A 628 16.52 -8.03 -1.28
C LYS A 628 16.93 -8.94 -0.13
N LEU A 629 17.81 -8.45 0.71
CA LEU A 629 18.27 -9.11 1.93
C LEU A 629 18.22 -8.11 3.07
N PHE A 630 17.70 -8.54 4.19
CA PHE A 630 17.91 -7.88 5.47
C PHE A 630 18.10 -8.93 6.56
N THR A 631 19.09 -8.74 7.45
CA THR A 631 19.43 -9.70 8.47
C THR A 631 19.87 -9.02 9.76
N ARG A 632 19.59 -9.66 10.90
CA ARG A 632 20.12 -9.28 12.20
C ARG A 632 20.72 -10.48 12.91
N TYR A 633 21.74 -10.22 13.69
CA TYR A 633 22.41 -11.21 14.51
C TYR A 633 22.70 -10.67 15.90
N ARG A 634 22.15 -11.30 16.94
CA ARG A 634 22.48 -11.01 18.32
C ARG A 634 23.74 -11.80 18.69
N LEU A 635 24.79 -11.12 19.12
CA LEU A 635 26.07 -11.75 19.40
C LEU A 635 26.01 -12.59 20.70
N PRO A 636 26.24 -13.92 20.65
CA PRO A 636 26.21 -14.74 21.87
C PRO A 636 27.27 -14.35 22.89
N ALA A 637 28.41 -13.81 22.43
CA ALA A 637 29.51 -13.37 23.30
C ALA A 637 29.22 -12.02 24.01
N ILE A 638 28.31 -11.22 23.46
CA ILE A 638 27.83 -9.93 23.97
C ILE A 638 26.34 -9.87 23.70
N PRO A 639 25.51 -10.51 24.55
CA PRO A 639 24.06 -10.64 24.27
C PRO A 639 23.30 -9.32 24.17
N GLU A 640 23.88 -8.24 24.71
CA GLU A 640 23.35 -6.88 24.61
C GLU A 640 23.54 -6.27 23.21
N LEU A 641 24.44 -6.82 22.38
CA LEU A 641 24.76 -6.28 21.08
C LEU A 641 24.09 -7.08 19.96
N THR A 642 23.26 -6.39 19.19
CA THR A 642 22.67 -6.87 17.95
C THR A 642 23.24 -6.07 16.79
N VAL A 643 23.68 -6.73 15.75
CA VAL A 643 24.19 -6.13 14.51
C VAL A 643 23.42 -6.68 13.32
N GLY A 644 23.34 -5.91 12.26
CA GLY A 644 22.68 -6.36 11.06
C GLY A 644 22.82 -5.39 9.89
N GLY A 645 22.13 -5.70 8.81
CA GLY A 645 22.13 -4.87 7.63
C GLY A 645 21.41 -5.52 6.48
N GLY A 646 21.32 -4.79 5.39
CA GLY A 646 20.59 -5.19 4.21
C GLY A 646 21.30 -4.88 2.91
N VAL A 647 20.83 -5.53 1.85
CA VAL A 647 21.23 -5.27 0.48
C VAL A 647 19.98 -5.27 -0.39
N ASN A 648 19.76 -4.17 -1.09
CA ASN A 648 18.73 -4.07 -2.13
C ASN A 648 19.45 -3.92 -3.48
N TRP A 649 19.42 -4.97 -4.29
CA TRP A 649 20.01 -4.99 -5.63
C TRP A 649 18.94 -5.09 -6.71
N GLN A 650 19.13 -4.36 -7.81
CA GLN A 650 18.30 -4.47 -9.01
C GLN A 650 19.14 -4.46 -10.29
N ASN A 651 18.63 -5.12 -11.34
CA ASN A 651 19.24 -5.07 -12.65
C ASN A 651 18.97 -3.72 -13.33
N ARG A 652 19.68 -3.49 -14.47
CA ARG A 652 19.49 -2.29 -15.29
C ARG A 652 18.05 -2.16 -15.78
N VAL A 653 17.62 -0.91 -15.95
CA VAL A 653 16.32 -0.50 -16.51
C VAL A 653 16.53 0.56 -17.58
N TYR A 654 15.56 0.71 -18.48
CA TYR A 654 15.63 1.72 -19.55
C TYR A 654 14.23 2.24 -19.90
N LYS A 655 14.20 3.42 -20.55
CA LYS A 655 13.00 4.00 -21.12
C LYS A 655 13.35 4.80 -22.36
N ASP A 656 12.63 4.59 -23.44
CA ASP A 656 12.69 5.41 -24.64
C ASP A 656 11.63 6.49 -24.58
N THR A 657 12.01 7.74 -24.82
CA THR A 657 11.13 8.91 -24.88
C THR A 657 11.26 9.55 -26.24
N THR A 658 10.16 9.65 -26.97
CA THR A 658 10.12 10.30 -28.29
C THR A 658 9.60 11.72 -28.16
N THR A 659 10.36 12.67 -28.68
CA THR A 659 10.03 14.10 -28.72
C THR A 659 10.17 14.60 -30.17
N PRO A 660 9.72 15.79 -30.52
CA PRO A 660 10.00 16.41 -31.82
C PRO A 660 11.50 16.56 -32.17
N TYR A 661 12.38 16.49 -31.14
CA TYR A 661 13.84 16.60 -31.28
C TYR A 661 14.54 15.25 -31.47
N GLY A 662 13.81 14.14 -31.35
CA GLY A 662 14.33 12.80 -31.49
C GLY A 662 13.82 11.80 -30.46
N THR A 663 14.26 10.55 -30.58
CA THR A 663 14.00 9.50 -29.57
C THR A 663 15.25 9.33 -28.72
N PHE A 664 15.10 9.53 -27.41
CA PHE A 664 16.17 9.48 -26.43
C PHE A 664 15.97 8.30 -25.49
N ARG A 665 17.05 7.55 -25.23
CA ARG A 665 17.02 6.42 -24.29
C ARG A 665 17.62 6.79 -22.95
N ALA A 666 16.79 6.80 -21.92
CA ALA A 666 17.25 6.85 -20.53
C ALA A 666 17.63 5.45 -20.06
N GLU A 667 18.75 5.31 -19.38
CA GLU A 667 19.15 4.06 -18.73
C GLU A 667 19.63 4.31 -17.31
N GLN A 668 19.25 3.43 -16.41
CA GLN A 668 19.85 3.26 -15.09
C GLN A 668 20.54 1.90 -15.06
N GLY A 669 21.85 1.88 -14.89
CA GLY A 669 22.62 0.64 -14.73
C GLY A 669 22.22 -0.14 -13.49
N SER A 670 22.60 -1.42 -13.43
CA SER A 670 22.42 -2.23 -12.21
C SER A 670 23.12 -1.58 -11.03
N TYR A 671 22.47 -1.63 -9.85
CA TYR A 671 23.07 -1.11 -8.62
C TYR A 671 22.61 -1.88 -7.39
N ALA A 672 23.36 -1.73 -6.30
CA ALA A 672 23.02 -2.20 -4.97
C ALA A 672 23.04 -1.04 -3.98
N LEU A 673 22.07 -1.01 -3.09
CA LEU A 673 22.10 -0.19 -1.88
C LEU A 673 22.39 -1.12 -0.70
N VAL A 674 23.30 -0.69 0.17
CA VAL A 674 23.71 -1.45 1.35
C VAL A 674 23.40 -0.62 2.57
N ASP A 675 22.71 -1.23 3.54
CA ASP A 675 22.32 -0.62 4.80
C ASP A 675 22.94 -1.40 5.96
N LEU A 676 23.29 -0.72 7.03
CA LEU A 676 23.79 -1.33 8.27
C LEU A 676 23.01 -0.79 9.46
N PHE A 677 22.85 -1.66 10.47
CA PHE A 677 22.37 -1.21 11.77
C PHE A 677 23.09 -1.92 12.91
N THR A 678 23.08 -1.28 14.07
CA THR A 678 23.52 -1.86 15.32
C THR A 678 22.61 -1.39 16.45
N ARG A 679 22.26 -2.31 17.36
CA ARG A 679 21.50 -2.00 18.58
C ARG A 679 22.26 -2.51 19.79
N TYR A 680 22.41 -1.66 20.78
CA TYR A 680 23.01 -2.02 22.08
C TYR A 680 21.98 -1.84 23.19
N GLN A 681 21.71 -2.91 23.94
CA GLN A 681 20.84 -2.92 25.09
C GLN A 681 21.63 -2.45 26.30
N VAL A 682 21.49 -1.18 26.68
CA VAL A 682 22.26 -0.54 27.78
C VAL A 682 21.78 -1.02 29.14
N THR A 683 20.47 -1.17 29.31
CA THR A 683 19.82 -1.76 30.48
C THR A 683 18.67 -2.63 30.02
N LYS A 684 17.99 -3.33 30.92
CA LYS A 684 16.79 -4.13 30.55
C LYS A 684 15.70 -3.31 29.85
N ASN A 685 15.64 -2.01 30.14
CA ASN A 685 14.60 -1.10 29.69
C ASN A 685 15.08 -0.12 28.61
N PHE A 686 16.39 0.09 28.46
CA PHE A 686 16.93 1.13 27.60
C PHE A 686 17.89 0.57 26.57
N SER A 687 17.64 0.91 25.30
CA SER A 687 18.51 0.55 24.17
C SER A 687 18.81 1.75 23.29
N VAL A 688 19.94 1.66 22.59
CA VAL A 688 20.38 2.64 21.59
C VAL A 688 20.63 1.91 20.28
N GLN A 689 20.08 2.44 19.18
CA GLN A 689 20.23 1.88 17.83
C GLN A 689 20.81 2.93 16.88
N GLY A 690 21.82 2.55 16.10
CA GLY A 690 22.35 3.33 15.00
C GLY A 690 22.05 2.67 13.67
N ASN A 691 21.64 3.44 12.68
CA ASN A 691 21.40 2.99 11.31
C ASN A 691 22.19 3.83 10.32
N ILE A 692 22.70 3.18 9.28
CA ILE A 692 23.35 3.82 8.11
C ILE A 692 22.69 3.27 6.88
N ASN A 693 22.02 4.12 6.11
CA ASN A 693 21.41 3.76 4.84
C ASN A 693 22.28 4.25 3.67
N ASN A 694 22.26 3.51 2.56
CA ASN A 694 23.10 3.75 1.40
C ASN A 694 24.58 3.95 1.78
N LEU A 695 25.14 2.98 2.48
CA LEU A 695 26.51 3.00 3.08
C LEU A 695 27.58 3.51 2.13
N PHE A 696 27.51 3.14 0.84
CA PHE A 696 28.51 3.49 -0.17
C PHE A 696 28.21 4.78 -0.91
N ASP A 697 27.19 5.54 -0.47
CA ASP A 697 26.75 6.80 -1.08
C ASP A 697 26.47 6.70 -2.59
N LYS A 698 25.85 5.59 -3.00
CA LYS A 698 25.53 5.33 -4.39
C LYS A 698 24.56 6.39 -4.93
N THR A 699 24.93 7.06 -6.02
CA THR A 699 24.03 7.91 -6.80
C THR A 699 23.24 7.05 -7.79
N TYR A 700 21.91 7.17 -7.79
CA TYR A 700 21.00 6.44 -8.66
C TYR A 700 19.74 7.26 -8.93
N ASP A 701 19.10 6.97 -10.05
CA ASP A 701 17.81 7.55 -10.42
C ASP A 701 16.69 6.63 -9.87
N THR A 702 15.72 7.19 -9.18
CA THR A 702 14.51 6.48 -8.74
C THR A 702 13.42 6.48 -9.81
N ASN A 703 13.56 7.37 -10.81
CA ASN A 703 12.71 7.46 -11.99
C ASN A 703 13.56 7.77 -13.22
N ILE A 704 13.33 7.03 -14.29
CA ILE A 704 13.97 7.27 -15.60
C ILE A 704 12.95 7.68 -16.68
N ASP A 705 11.74 8.03 -16.30
CA ASP A 705 10.62 8.35 -17.16
C ASP A 705 10.58 9.87 -17.43
N GLY A 706 11.35 10.34 -18.41
CA GLY A 706 11.35 11.74 -18.85
C GLY A 706 12.21 12.70 -18.01
N SER A 707 12.15 12.62 -16.70
CA SER A 707 12.87 13.51 -15.78
C SER A 707 13.88 12.76 -14.90
N ILE A 708 14.75 13.49 -14.21
CA ILE A 708 15.68 12.95 -13.24
C ILE A 708 15.12 13.15 -11.84
N VAL A 709 14.99 12.05 -11.09
CA VAL A 709 14.70 12.06 -9.65
C VAL A 709 15.76 11.20 -8.99
N TYR A 710 16.68 11.84 -8.26
CA TYR A 710 17.75 11.13 -7.58
C TYR A 710 17.25 10.46 -6.30
N GLY A 711 17.80 9.29 -6.01
CA GLY A 711 17.60 8.63 -4.73
C GLY A 711 18.41 9.26 -3.60
N ALA A 712 18.02 8.96 -2.36
CA ALA A 712 18.64 9.53 -1.16
C ALA A 712 20.14 9.21 -1.07
N PRO A 713 20.98 10.19 -0.74
CA PRO A 713 22.37 9.98 -0.38
C PRO A 713 22.52 9.11 0.88
N ARG A 714 23.75 8.72 1.21
CA ARG A 714 24.04 8.10 2.50
C ARG A 714 23.52 8.97 3.63
N ASN A 715 22.81 8.32 4.55
CA ASN A 715 22.27 8.98 5.73
C ASN A 715 22.46 8.11 6.97
N VAL A 716 22.46 8.76 8.11
CA VAL A 716 22.65 8.12 9.41
C VAL A 716 21.57 8.56 10.37
N SER A 717 21.22 7.68 11.31
CA SER A 717 20.33 8.02 12.41
C SER A 717 20.72 7.28 13.68
N LEU A 718 20.36 7.87 14.81
CA LEU A 718 20.54 7.33 16.15
C LEU A 718 19.20 7.37 16.86
N THR A 719 18.74 6.21 17.34
CA THR A 719 17.48 6.06 18.07
C THR A 719 17.76 5.60 19.49
N ALA A 720 17.22 6.30 20.46
CA ALA A 720 17.17 5.86 21.87
C ALA A 720 15.73 5.37 22.15
N ASN A 721 15.63 4.20 22.77
CA ASN A 721 14.35 3.55 23.05
C ASN A 721 14.29 3.14 24.53
N TYR A 722 13.19 3.49 25.20
CA TYR A 722 12.92 3.13 26.60
C TYR A 722 11.59 2.37 26.71
N GLN A 723 11.65 1.16 27.25
CA GLN A 723 10.50 0.28 27.47
C GLN A 723 10.28 0.11 28.98
N PHE A 724 9.02 0.07 29.42
CA PHE A 724 8.64 -0.10 30.82
C PHE A 724 7.31 -0.84 31.00
#